data_10fa86ae0ecd67746cbb1cd29c685ea0
#
_entry.id   10fa86ae0ecd67746cbb1cd29c685ea0
#
_cell.length_a   1.000
_cell.length_b   1.000
_cell.length_c   1.000
_cell.angle_alpha   90.00
_cell.angle_beta   90.00
_cell.angle_gamma   90.00
#
_symmetry.space_group_name_H-M   'P 1'
#
loop_
_entity.id
_entity.type
_entity.pdbx_description
1 polymer ?
#
loop_
_entity_poly.entity_id
_entity_poly.type
_entity_poly.pdbx_seq_one_letter_code
_entity_poly.pdbx_strand_id
1 'polypeptide(L)'
;MGKKVKKESETPCKETFEPLPVEGKTPATVVLLLSSPEEDILVKACEAIHAFAEKGDENKVSVLGLGALAPLCHLINHNNKLVRRNAVMALGIMATNSDVKNALKKLDVIPSIIDKLSLEEDVVVHEFATLCLASLSVDFICKVQIFDNKGLPPLIQLLSSPDPDVQKNSIEIIFNLVQDYQSRLAVHELGGIPPLLELLKSDFPVIQHLALKTLQNVTTDKDTRIAFRDEQGFEKLMDILSNTDLSDLNAEALQVVANCLSDSESFQLIHKGGGLTRLMEFILTPNVSEIQSNAVKCIAKVAQSSENRKLLHEENVEKVLVELLSVADVSVKTATCQAVDAMSFHLASKDSFRDLGGIPAVVQLLNDESLVLKEAATQALSNLTHSNQLNTFAVYEAGGHEILVQQLYGSCPRTVANSAATLGIMAGQEVIRCSILSHGAVQALVEPLKSTNTQVLVNTTQCLAVLACDAEARAELQSAGGLQPLVNLLHSYHKEVLHNVCLAISVCASNEPTAVEMCKFGALEMLQEINQSVNRRSSFSELALISLLNSNLSVKYSLTSHLASSDIISDGFYDAGKARPGQKILTLEELSKQPVNQHQPIIVVNTAADVYVSSCVFSTRVACIYSFLGYWQTISETRTMEKIEKNFSSEAVDVPEERQSNPPETDTSKGDCRTPRKKKGDDKQKDETQPESPTEKPWKMMDDVSLQLLVKEAKKSILPLSDERGQYAVLARLVSEAMGGAVEMEKLHEFPWVLHLSELKFQLQSNVVPIGLIRRGIYCHRALLFKCLVDSIGMSCTLVRGEYNRAWNEVLLLSGNPSSNGRSSQPCCYIVDLMHQPGSLRHRDSGPNKAALICVF
;
A
#
# COMPACT_ATOMS: atom_id res chain seq x y z
N MET A 1 -86.71 37.23 85.56
CA MET A 1 -87.63 36.92 84.47
C MET A 1 -86.88 36.23 83.26
N GLY A 2 -86.92 34.96 83.24
CA GLY A 2 -86.24 34.16 82.27
C GLY A 2 -87.09 33.74 81.07
N LYS A 3 -86.58 33.84 79.91
CA LYS A 3 -87.23 33.20 78.69
C LYS A 3 -86.33 32.09 78.23
N LYS A 4 -86.90 30.88 78.35
CA LYS A 4 -86.33 29.68 77.70
C LYS A 4 -86.40 29.81 76.20
N VAL A 5 -85.30 29.68 75.49
CA VAL A 5 -85.29 29.49 74.10
C VAL A 5 -85.03 27.95 73.77
N LYS A 6 -85.94 27.34 73.02
CA LYS A 6 -85.87 25.96 72.58
C LYS A 6 -84.71 25.79 71.63
N LYS A 7 -83.90 24.79 71.85
CA LYS A 7 -82.92 24.24 70.94
C LYS A 7 -83.62 23.39 69.86
N GLU A 8 -83.72 23.84 68.67
CA GLU A 8 -83.99 22.99 67.49
C GLU A 8 -82.74 22.19 67.15
N SER A 9 -82.92 20.89 67.05
CA SER A 9 -81.91 19.95 66.61
C SER A 9 -81.68 20.07 65.11
N GLU A 10 -80.60 20.71 64.69
CA GLU A 10 -80.10 20.60 63.33
C GLU A 10 -79.64 19.15 63.05
N THR A 11 -80.28 18.49 62.10
CA THR A 11 -79.81 17.25 61.49
C THR A 11 -78.49 17.56 60.75
N PRO A 12 -77.40 16.76 60.89
CA PRO A 12 -76.17 16.97 60.13
C PRO A 12 -76.40 16.80 58.62
N CYS A 13 -76.18 17.85 57.92
CA CYS A 13 -76.05 17.84 56.47
C CYS A 13 -75.01 16.80 56.05
N LYS A 14 -75.42 15.78 55.35
CA LYS A 14 -74.46 14.88 54.64
C LYS A 14 -73.74 15.68 53.62
N GLU A 15 -72.51 16.09 53.94
CA GLU A 15 -71.58 16.55 52.91
C GLU A 15 -71.46 15.40 51.90
N THR A 16 -72.03 15.58 50.73
CA THR A 16 -71.75 14.76 49.55
C THR A 16 -70.32 15.04 49.15
N PHE A 17 -69.50 14.13 49.51
CA PHE A 17 -68.11 14.16 49.05
C PHE A 17 -68.07 13.93 47.53
N GLU A 18 -67.92 15.01 46.78
CA GLU A 18 -67.63 14.89 45.34
C GLU A 18 -66.16 14.57 45.17
N PRO A 19 -65.78 13.38 44.63
CA PRO A 19 -64.40 13.07 44.44
C PRO A 19 -63.80 14.03 43.41
N LEU A 20 -62.61 14.59 43.68
CA LEU A 20 -61.85 15.42 42.76
C LEU A 20 -61.68 14.67 41.42
N PRO A 21 -61.84 15.34 40.26
CA PRO A 21 -61.58 14.75 38.97
C PRO A 21 -60.10 14.24 38.91
N VAL A 22 -59.81 13.25 38.09
CA VAL A 22 -58.48 12.59 38.02
C VAL A 22 -57.36 13.60 37.72
N GLU A 23 -57.68 14.60 36.90
CA GLU A 23 -56.79 15.69 36.51
C GLU A 23 -56.40 16.60 37.68
N GLY A 24 -57.21 16.64 38.71
CA GLY A 24 -56.94 17.43 39.96
C GLY A 24 -56.16 16.68 41.02
N LYS A 25 -55.80 15.39 40.81
CA LYS A 25 -55.06 14.57 41.81
C LYS A 25 -53.56 14.81 41.73
N THR A 26 -52.82 14.48 42.80
CA THR A 26 -51.38 14.56 42.83
C THR A 26 -50.76 13.57 41.82
N PRO A 27 -49.61 13.83 41.24
CA PRO A 27 -48.97 12.90 40.27
C PRO A 27 -48.78 11.50 40.78
N ALA A 28 -48.41 11.34 42.09
CA ALA A 28 -48.30 10.04 42.75
C ALA A 28 -49.61 9.27 42.77
N THR A 29 -50.75 9.95 42.97
CA THR A 29 -52.08 9.31 42.93
C THR A 29 -52.42 8.93 41.53
N VAL A 30 -52.14 9.76 40.53
CA VAL A 30 -52.40 9.47 39.10
C VAL A 30 -51.57 8.25 38.64
N VAL A 31 -50.32 8.12 39.05
CA VAL A 31 -49.50 6.93 38.74
C VAL A 31 -50.09 5.65 39.34
N LEU A 32 -50.62 5.68 40.53
CA LEU A 32 -51.33 4.52 41.13
C LEU A 32 -52.58 4.13 40.35
N LEU A 33 -53.30 5.10 39.76
CA LEU A 33 -54.49 4.87 38.96
C LEU A 33 -54.23 4.19 37.64
N LEU A 34 -52.99 4.15 37.14
CA LEU A 34 -52.54 3.37 35.93
C LEU A 34 -52.76 1.85 36.11
N SER A 35 -52.99 1.37 37.36
CA SER A 35 -53.28 -0.04 37.65
C SER A 35 -54.79 -0.26 37.92
N SER A 36 -55.63 0.70 37.63
CA SER A 36 -57.09 0.57 37.86
C SER A 36 -57.71 -0.50 36.96
N PRO A 37 -58.71 -1.27 37.45
CA PRO A 37 -59.46 -2.19 36.59
C PRO A 37 -60.49 -1.48 35.71
N GLU A 38 -60.76 -0.20 35.95
CA GLU A 38 -61.77 0.59 35.18
C GLU A 38 -61.08 1.36 34.02
N GLU A 39 -61.55 1.10 32.80
CA GLU A 39 -61.02 1.68 31.58
C GLU A 39 -61.10 3.21 31.57
N ASP A 40 -62.21 3.80 31.99
CA ASP A 40 -62.40 5.26 32.05
C ASP A 40 -61.41 5.92 32.98
N ILE A 41 -61.00 5.25 34.06
CA ILE A 41 -59.98 5.74 34.97
C ILE A 41 -58.60 5.66 34.36
N LEU A 42 -58.29 4.57 33.64
CA LEU A 42 -57.04 4.41 32.90
C LEU A 42 -56.87 5.49 31.80
N VAL A 43 -57.92 5.75 31.01
CA VAL A 43 -57.91 6.81 29.97
C VAL A 43 -57.53 8.16 30.61
N LYS A 44 -58.21 8.57 31.69
CA LYS A 44 -57.99 9.86 32.36
C LYS A 44 -56.64 9.91 33.11
N ALA A 45 -56.14 8.81 33.61
CA ALA A 45 -54.86 8.74 34.29
C ALA A 45 -53.69 8.91 33.26
N CYS A 46 -53.77 8.24 32.09
CA CYS A 46 -52.81 8.40 31.01
C CYS A 46 -52.83 9.83 30.46
N GLU A 47 -54.03 10.41 30.27
CA GLU A 47 -54.19 11.80 29.82
C GLU A 47 -53.62 12.82 30.80
N ALA A 48 -53.84 12.61 32.11
CA ALA A 48 -53.25 13.46 33.14
C ALA A 48 -51.70 13.36 33.23
N ILE A 49 -51.13 12.15 32.99
CA ILE A 49 -49.66 11.98 32.90
C ILE A 49 -49.11 12.68 31.68
N HIS A 50 -49.74 12.53 30.52
CA HIS A 50 -49.35 13.23 29.30
C HIS A 50 -49.30 14.74 29.57
N ALA A 51 -50.42 15.33 30.00
CA ALA A 51 -50.51 16.76 30.27
C ALA A 51 -49.53 17.28 31.36
N PHE A 52 -49.19 16.44 32.30
CA PHE A 52 -48.21 16.78 33.35
C PHE A 52 -46.76 16.72 32.81
N ALA A 53 -46.44 15.67 32.03
CA ALA A 53 -45.12 15.46 31.43
C ALA A 53 -44.78 16.50 30.37
N GLU A 54 -45.77 16.95 29.59
CA GLU A 54 -45.64 17.98 28.58
C GLU A 54 -45.14 19.33 29.12
N LYS A 55 -45.43 19.64 30.38
CA LYS A 55 -45.03 20.90 31.02
C LYS A 55 -43.56 21.09 31.25
N GLY A 56 -42.74 20.01 31.16
CA GLY A 56 -41.28 20.15 31.26
C GLY A 56 -40.57 18.88 31.73
N ASP A 57 -39.25 18.89 31.57
CA ASP A 57 -38.39 17.73 31.84
C ASP A 57 -38.38 17.32 33.34
N GLU A 58 -38.49 18.27 34.27
CA GLU A 58 -38.58 17.98 35.71
C GLU A 58 -39.82 17.11 36.01
N ASN A 59 -40.93 17.37 35.33
CA ASN A 59 -42.15 16.60 35.48
C ASN A 59 -41.97 15.17 34.90
N LYS A 60 -41.30 15.02 33.78
CA LYS A 60 -40.98 13.70 33.20
C LYS A 60 -40.12 12.87 34.17
N VAL A 61 -39.09 13.46 34.76
CA VAL A 61 -38.26 12.81 35.77
C VAL A 61 -39.06 12.47 37.05
N SER A 62 -39.95 13.38 37.49
CA SER A 62 -40.80 13.13 38.65
C SER A 62 -41.72 11.92 38.43
N VAL A 63 -42.41 11.86 37.26
CA VAL A 63 -43.28 10.73 36.89
C VAL A 63 -42.50 9.44 36.74
N LEU A 64 -41.27 9.50 36.21
CA LEU A 64 -40.35 8.36 36.13
C LEU A 64 -40.03 7.85 37.54
N GLY A 65 -39.66 8.75 38.46
CA GLY A 65 -39.33 8.42 39.86
C GLY A 65 -40.52 7.80 40.64
N LEU A 66 -41.73 8.12 40.27
CA LEU A 66 -42.96 7.52 40.78
C LEU A 66 -43.28 6.14 40.19
N GLY A 67 -42.52 5.64 39.23
CA GLY A 67 -42.66 4.31 38.69
C GLY A 67 -43.72 4.20 37.58
N ALA A 68 -44.12 5.28 36.90
CA ALA A 68 -45.19 5.28 35.89
C ALA A 68 -44.80 4.49 34.61
N LEU A 69 -43.52 4.31 34.35
CA LEU A 69 -43.04 3.81 33.04
C LEU A 69 -43.49 2.38 32.75
N ALA A 70 -43.33 1.45 33.68
CA ALA A 70 -43.70 0.05 33.51
C ALA A 70 -45.21 -0.13 33.30
N PRO A 71 -46.12 0.49 34.07
CA PRO A 71 -47.57 0.47 33.77
C PRO A 71 -47.91 1.07 32.42
N LEU A 72 -47.30 2.20 32.03
CA LEU A 72 -47.52 2.78 30.70
C LEU A 72 -47.11 1.84 29.59
N CYS A 73 -45.93 1.19 29.66
CA CYS A 73 -45.46 0.19 28.71
C CYS A 73 -46.39 -1.02 28.58
N HIS A 74 -47.12 -1.35 29.66
CA HIS A 74 -48.16 -2.39 29.60
C HIS A 74 -49.44 -1.86 28.93
N LEU A 75 -49.88 -0.63 29.23
CA LEU A 75 -51.11 -0.03 28.71
C LEU A 75 -51.09 0.30 27.23
N ILE A 76 -49.92 0.48 26.61
CA ILE A 76 -49.85 0.63 25.12
C ILE A 76 -50.38 -0.60 24.38
N ASN A 77 -50.47 -1.77 25.02
CA ASN A 77 -51.02 -2.99 24.43
C ASN A 77 -52.44 -3.29 24.93
N HIS A 78 -53.14 -2.36 25.60
CA HIS A 78 -54.49 -2.54 26.11
C HIS A 78 -55.50 -2.70 24.99
N ASN A 79 -56.58 -3.52 25.24
CA ASN A 79 -57.61 -3.76 24.22
C ASN A 79 -58.42 -2.50 23.85
N ASN A 80 -58.63 -1.61 24.82
CA ASN A 80 -59.37 -0.37 24.60
C ASN A 80 -58.50 0.64 23.83
N LYS A 81 -58.94 1.12 22.68
CA LYS A 81 -58.24 2.06 21.81
C LYS A 81 -57.89 3.39 22.50
N LEU A 82 -58.77 3.92 23.34
CA LEU A 82 -58.56 5.19 24.03
C LEU A 82 -57.44 5.06 25.09
N VAL A 83 -57.44 3.92 25.84
CA VAL A 83 -56.35 3.63 26.80
C VAL A 83 -55.01 3.53 26.08
N ARG A 84 -54.94 2.74 24.94
CA ARG A 84 -53.72 2.62 24.16
C ARG A 84 -53.23 3.96 23.67
N ARG A 85 -54.12 4.75 23.06
CA ARG A 85 -53.79 6.08 22.49
C ARG A 85 -53.18 6.96 23.59
N ASN A 86 -53.85 7.14 24.71
CA ASN A 86 -53.40 8.04 25.77
C ASN A 86 -52.11 7.53 26.47
N ALA A 87 -51.94 6.20 26.56
CA ALA A 87 -50.71 5.59 27.05
C ALA A 87 -49.51 5.84 26.12
N VAL A 88 -49.75 5.71 24.77
CA VAL A 88 -48.72 6.01 23.76
C VAL A 88 -48.36 7.51 23.78
N MET A 89 -49.36 8.39 23.87
CA MET A 89 -49.13 9.82 23.99
C MET A 89 -48.25 10.15 25.23
N ALA A 90 -48.59 9.62 26.39
CA ALA A 90 -47.82 9.81 27.61
C ALA A 90 -46.38 9.26 27.48
N LEU A 91 -46.21 8.07 26.86
CA LEU A 91 -44.92 7.44 26.69
C LEU A 91 -44.04 8.20 25.68
N GLY A 92 -44.63 8.67 24.56
CA GLY A 92 -43.94 9.46 23.52
C GLY A 92 -43.34 10.73 24.08
N ILE A 93 -44.16 11.51 24.83
CA ILE A 93 -43.67 12.76 25.46
C ILE A 93 -42.63 12.46 26.55
N MET A 94 -42.80 11.43 27.35
CA MET A 94 -41.82 11.05 28.36
C MET A 94 -40.48 10.63 27.74
N ALA A 95 -40.48 9.93 26.62
CA ALA A 95 -39.29 9.43 25.92
C ALA A 95 -38.35 10.53 25.37
N THR A 96 -38.80 11.77 25.31
CA THR A 96 -37.94 12.90 24.94
C THR A 96 -36.88 13.25 25.99
N ASN A 97 -37.08 12.84 27.26
CA ASN A 97 -36.13 13.03 28.32
C ASN A 97 -35.06 11.93 28.38
N SER A 98 -33.81 12.29 28.68
CA SER A 98 -32.66 11.35 28.66
C SER A 98 -32.74 10.24 29.71
N ASP A 99 -33.24 10.55 30.90
CA ASP A 99 -33.36 9.56 32.00
C ASP A 99 -34.45 8.55 31.71
N VAL A 100 -35.56 9.02 31.13
CA VAL A 100 -36.66 8.16 30.66
C VAL A 100 -36.18 7.26 29.52
N LYS A 101 -35.41 7.77 28.55
CA LYS A 101 -34.80 6.95 27.51
C LYS A 101 -33.96 5.81 28.09
N ASN A 102 -33.09 6.14 29.04
CA ASN A 102 -32.25 5.13 29.69
C ASN A 102 -33.05 4.08 30.48
N ALA A 103 -34.22 4.45 31.01
CA ALA A 103 -35.10 3.52 31.65
C ALA A 103 -35.88 2.64 30.65
N LEU A 104 -36.35 3.22 29.53
CA LEU A 104 -37.04 2.50 28.44
C LEU A 104 -36.17 1.42 27.82
N LYS A 105 -34.88 1.70 27.61
CA LYS A 105 -33.90 0.71 27.10
C LYS A 105 -33.86 -0.59 27.91
N LYS A 106 -34.18 -0.53 29.21
CA LYS A 106 -34.19 -1.70 30.13
C LYS A 106 -35.49 -2.48 30.13
N LEU A 107 -36.56 -1.92 29.55
CA LEU A 107 -37.90 -2.47 29.56
C LEU A 107 -38.30 -3.21 28.25
N ASP A 108 -37.39 -3.33 27.30
CA ASP A 108 -37.59 -3.98 26.00
C ASP A 108 -38.95 -3.60 25.30
N VAL A 109 -39.26 -2.30 25.30
CA VAL A 109 -40.56 -1.77 24.86
C VAL A 109 -40.65 -1.57 23.34
N ILE A 110 -39.50 -1.56 22.65
CA ILE A 110 -39.39 -1.26 21.21
C ILE A 110 -40.31 -2.12 20.36
N PRO A 111 -40.39 -3.45 20.53
CA PRO A 111 -41.32 -4.29 19.73
C PRO A 111 -42.78 -3.81 19.88
N SER A 112 -43.22 -3.54 21.13
CA SER A 112 -44.60 -3.09 21.40
C SER A 112 -44.92 -1.72 20.81
N ILE A 113 -43.90 -0.82 20.71
CA ILE A 113 -44.08 0.49 20.05
C ILE A 113 -44.14 0.32 18.54
N ILE A 114 -43.33 -0.57 17.94
CA ILE A 114 -43.37 -0.88 16.50
C ILE A 114 -44.75 -1.42 16.11
N ASP A 115 -45.39 -2.24 16.92
CA ASP A 115 -46.76 -2.72 16.68
C ASP A 115 -47.77 -1.56 16.58
N LYS A 116 -47.52 -0.41 17.19
CA LYS A 116 -48.39 0.77 17.14
C LYS A 116 -48.16 1.62 15.87
N LEU A 117 -47.25 1.25 15.00
CA LEU A 117 -47.05 1.85 13.69
C LEU A 117 -47.99 1.20 12.63
N SER A 118 -48.80 0.23 13.00
CA SER A 118 -49.78 -0.40 12.12
C SER A 118 -50.81 0.62 11.57
N LEU A 119 -51.15 0.50 10.30
CA LEU A 119 -52.16 1.36 9.63
C LEU A 119 -53.58 1.26 10.26
N GLU A 120 -53.81 0.32 11.17
CA GLU A 120 -55.07 0.18 11.91
C GLU A 120 -55.21 1.19 13.06
N GLU A 121 -54.07 1.75 13.53
CA GLU A 121 -54.06 2.76 14.60
C GLU A 121 -54.29 4.17 14.02
N ASP A 122 -54.68 5.10 14.87
CA ASP A 122 -54.94 6.47 14.44
C ASP A 122 -53.65 7.31 14.32
N VAL A 123 -53.72 8.44 13.62
CA VAL A 123 -52.58 9.33 13.33
C VAL A 123 -51.93 9.83 14.62
N VAL A 124 -52.69 10.05 15.72
CA VAL A 124 -52.13 10.49 16.99
C VAL A 124 -51.31 9.38 17.63
N VAL A 125 -51.68 8.13 17.51
CA VAL A 125 -50.87 6.99 17.97
C VAL A 125 -49.59 6.92 17.15
N HIS A 126 -49.65 7.10 15.83
CA HIS A 126 -48.44 7.16 14.98
C HIS A 126 -47.50 8.29 15.39
N GLU A 127 -48.02 9.50 15.65
CA GLU A 127 -47.24 10.66 16.06
C GLU A 127 -46.37 10.36 17.32
N PHE A 128 -47.05 9.89 18.39
CA PHE A 128 -46.33 9.67 19.65
C PHE A 128 -45.53 8.37 19.68
N ALA A 129 -45.91 7.36 18.95
CA ALA A 129 -45.12 6.16 18.76
C ALA A 129 -43.82 6.45 17.97
N THR A 130 -43.91 7.20 16.87
CA THR A 130 -42.75 7.63 16.10
C THR A 130 -41.89 8.61 16.89
N LEU A 131 -42.45 9.53 17.67
CA LEU A 131 -41.71 10.42 18.59
C LEU A 131 -40.89 9.62 19.60
N CYS A 132 -41.47 8.56 20.19
CA CYS A 132 -40.80 7.67 21.11
C CYS A 132 -39.62 6.94 20.43
N LEU A 133 -39.86 6.34 19.27
CA LEU A 133 -38.85 5.63 18.50
C LEU A 133 -37.74 6.58 17.99
N ALA A 134 -38.08 7.80 17.54
CA ALA A 134 -37.11 8.81 17.12
C ALA A 134 -36.15 9.15 18.28
N SER A 135 -36.73 9.36 19.47
CA SER A 135 -35.95 9.61 20.68
C SER A 135 -35.02 8.46 21.05
N LEU A 136 -35.43 7.21 20.86
CA LEU A 136 -34.65 6.01 21.13
C LEU A 136 -33.63 5.68 20.02
N SER A 137 -33.91 5.99 18.76
CA SER A 137 -33.10 5.65 17.59
C SER A 137 -31.73 6.32 17.51
N VAL A 138 -31.46 7.28 18.39
CA VAL A 138 -30.11 7.86 18.56
C VAL A 138 -29.11 6.87 19.18
N ASP A 139 -29.62 5.92 19.97
CA ASP A 139 -28.79 4.90 20.62
C ASP A 139 -28.56 3.70 19.73
N PHE A 140 -27.31 3.20 19.69
CA PHE A 140 -26.92 2.08 18.83
C PHE A 140 -27.71 0.80 19.10
N ILE A 141 -27.89 0.41 20.37
CA ILE A 141 -28.63 -0.82 20.72
C ILE A 141 -30.08 -0.70 20.28
N CYS A 142 -30.69 0.47 20.50
CA CYS A 142 -32.06 0.71 20.07
C CYS A 142 -32.22 0.69 18.54
N LYS A 143 -31.23 1.19 17.79
CA LYS A 143 -31.22 1.08 16.32
C LYS A 143 -31.30 -0.38 15.86
N VAL A 144 -30.43 -1.24 16.45
CA VAL A 144 -30.42 -2.66 16.14
C VAL A 144 -31.77 -3.30 16.49
N GLN A 145 -32.33 -2.99 17.65
CA GLN A 145 -33.66 -3.52 18.05
C GLN A 145 -34.78 -3.06 17.10
N ILE A 146 -34.78 -1.80 16.67
CA ILE A 146 -35.77 -1.29 15.70
C ILE A 146 -35.66 -2.04 14.38
N PHE A 147 -34.45 -2.27 13.89
CA PHE A 147 -34.20 -2.97 12.63
C PHE A 147 -34.62 -4.45 12.73
N ASP A 148 -34.15 -5.18 13.76
CA ASP A 148 -34.40 -6.61 13.98
C ASP A 148 -35.90 -6.92 14.19
N ASN A 149 -36.63 -6.02 14.85
CA ASN A 149 -38.07 -6.14 15.04
C ASN A 149 -38.88 -5.61 13.84
N LYS A 150 -38.24 -5.44 12.67
CA LYS A 150 -38.89 -5.04 11.43
C LYS A 150 -39.63 -3.68 11.54
N GLY A 151 -39.05 -2.73 12.25
CA GLY A 151 -39.62 -1.37 12.35
C GLY A 151 -39.51 -0.57 11.06
N LEU A 152 -38.58 -0.92 10.14
CA LEU A 152 -38.33 -0.16 8.92
C LEU A 152 -39.54 -0.19 7.93
N PRO A 153 -40.21 -1.32 7.64
CA PRO A 153 -41.36 -1.34 6.73
C PRO A 153 -42.50 -0.38 7.12
N PRO A 154 -43.02 -0.40 8.34
CA PRO A 154 -44.07 0.55 8.72
C PRO A 154 -43.61 1.99 8.73
N LEU A 155 -42.33 2.26 9.09
CA LEU A 155 -41.77 3.62 9.04
C LEU A 155 -41.70 4.17 7.62
N ILE A 156 -41.33 3.36 6.60
CA ILE A 156 -41.37 3.74 5.18
C ILE A 156 -42.81 4.07 4.74
N GLN A 157 -43.79 3.30 5.18
CA GLN A 157 -45.22 3.60 4.87
C GLN A 157 -45.64 4.92 5.50
N LEU A 158 -45.21 5.21 6.73
CA LEU A 158 -45.54 6.45 7.43
C LEU A 158 -44.88 7.70 6.87
N LEU A 159 -43.90 7.59 5.96
CA LEU A 159 -43.37 8.73 5.20
C LEU A 159 -44.44 9.40 4.33
N SER A 160 -45.49 8.67 3.98
CA SER A 160 -46.66 9.16 3.23
C SER A 160 -47.85 9.55 4.12
N SER A 161 -47.63 9.68 5.44
CA SER A 161 -48.64 10.14 6.39
C SER A 161 -49.13 11.57 6.03
N PRO A 162 -50.44 11.87 6.20
CA PRO A 162 -50.91 13.25 6.02
C PRO A 162 -50.45 14.21 7.13
N ASP A 163 -49.90 13.68 8.22
CA ASP A 163 -49.42 14.44 9.37
C ASP A 163 -47.92 14.73 9.27
N PRO A 164 -47.49 15.99 9.30
CA PRO A 164 -46.09 16.35 9.15
C PRO A 164 -45.22 15.91 10.33
N ASP A 165 -45.76 15.81 11.55
CA ASP A 165 -44.98 15.34 12.71
C ASP A 165 -44.71 13.85 12.59
N VAL A 166 -45.65 13.06 12.10
CA VAL A 166 -45.44 11.64 11.77
C VAL A 166 -44.41 11.48 10.68
N GLN A 167 -44.45 12.28 9.61
CA GLN A 167 -43.48 12.27 8.52
C GLN A 167 -42.05 12.61 9.08
N LYS A 168 -41.96 13.71 9.84
CA LYS A 168 -40.70 14.19 10.42
C LYS A 168 -40.09 13.15 11.36
N ASN A 169 -40.87 12.58 12.28
CA ASN A 169 -40.35 11.57 13.21
C ASN A 169 -39.95 10.28 12.46
N SER A 170 -40.73 9.83 11.49
CA SER A 170 -40.42 8.63 10.69
C SER A 170 -39.15 8.81 9.88
N ILE A 171 -38.96 9.93 9.19
CA ILE A 171 -37.72 10.19 8.43
C ILE A 171 -36.51 10.35 9.35
N GLU A 172 -36.68 10.93 10.55
CA GLU A 172 -35.60 11.03 11.52
C GLU A 172 -35.12 9.65 12.01
N ILE A 173 -36.06 8.72 12.26
CA ILE A 173 -35.72 7.34 12.62
C ILE A 173 -34.97 6.67 11.45
N ILE A 174 -35.50 6.76 10.24
CA ILE A 174 -34.87 6.17 9.05
C ILE A 174 -33.49 6.74 8.83
N PHE A 175 -33.30 8.07 8.95
CA PHE A 175 -32.00 8.73 8.86
C PHE A 175 -31.00 8.17 9.90
N ASN A 176 -31.46 7.95 11.13
CA ASN A 176 -30.62 7.36 12.19
C ASN A 176 -30.24 5.89 11.86
N LEU A 177 -31.15 5.10 11.30
CA LEU A 177 -30.93 3.71 10.91
C LEU A 177 -29.97 3.57 9.73
N VAL A 178 -30.08 4.39 8.67
CA VAL A 178 -29.27 4.30 7.45
C VAL A 178 -27.81 4.72 7.64
N GLN A 179 -27.39 5.08 8.86
CA GLN A 179 -25.98 5.15 9.20
C GLN A 179 -25.32 3.77 9.10
N ASP A 180 -26.10 2.69 9.30
CA ASP A 180 -25.66 1.32 9.09
C ASP A 180 -25.88 0.84 7.64
N TYR A 181 -24.96 0.01 7.14
CA TYR A 181 -25.00 -0.48 5.76
C TYR A 181 -26.22 -1.38 5.47
N GLN A 182 -26.58 -2.29 6.39
CA GLN A 182 -27.72 -3.20 6.18
C GLN A 182 -29.04 -2.44 6.10
N SER A 183 -29.19 -1.41 6.94
CA SER A 183 -30.35 -0.52 6.92
C SER A 183 -30.47 0.25 5.60
N ARG A 184 -29.35 0.67 4.99
CA ARG A 184 -29.34 1.32 3.66
C ARG A 184 -29.89 0.41 2.58
N LEU A 185 -29.41 -0.84 2.51
CA LEU A 185 -29.92 -1.82 1.55
C LEU A 185 -31.41 -2.11 1.75
N ALA A 186 -31.84 -2.28 3.02
CA ALA A 186 -33.24 -2.56 3.33
C ALA A 186 -34.17 -1.43 2.92
N VAL A 187 -33.77 -0.15 3.00
CA VAL A 187 -34.58 0.99 2.51
C VAL A 187 -34.86 0.86 1.01
N HIS A 188 -33.83 0.47 0.23
CA HIS A 188 -34.00 0.22 -1.20
C HIS A 188 -34.92 -0.97 -1.47
N GLU A 189 -34.67 -2.13 -0.85
CA GLU A 189 -35.46 -3.36 -1.02
C GLU A 189 -36.94 -3.19 -0.66
N LEU A 190 -37.22 -2.35 0.33
CA LEU A 190 -38.59 -2.05 0.80
C LEU A 190 -39.29 -0.92 0.01
N GLY A 191 -38.67 -0.44 -1.07
CA GLY A 191 -39.25 0.62 -1.90
C GLY A 191 -39.31 2.00 -1.23
N GLY A 192 -38.30 2.32 -0.40
CA GLY A 192 -38.23 3.59 0.33
C GLY A 192 -37.87 4.81 -0.52
N ILE A 193 -37.31 4.64 -1.73
CA ILE A 193 -36.87 5.73 -2.57
C ILE A 193 -38.02 6.63 -3.05
N PRO A 194 -39.15 6.14 -3.63
CA PRO A 194 -40.24 7.00 -4.06
C PRO A 194 -40.81 7.90 -2.94
N PRO A 195 -41.16 7.38 -1.72
CA PRO A 195 -41.64 8.26 -0.66
C PRO A 195 -40.60 9.27 -0.17
N LEU A 196 -39.30 8.92 -0.14
CA LEU A 196 -38.22 9.87 0.19
C LEU A 196 -38.17 11.02 -0.83
N LEU A 197 -38.31 10.71 -2.13
CA LEU A 197 -38.33 11.72 -3.19
C LEU A 197 -39.60 12.60 -3.13
N GLU A 198 -40.72 12.10 -2.66
CA GLU A 198 -41.92 12.94 -2.46
C GLU A 198 -41.80 13.88 -1.26
N LEU A 199 -41.07 13.47 -0.20
CA LEU A 199 -40.76 14.39 0.92
C LEU A 199 -39.92 15.58 0.53
N LEU A 200 -39.24 15.58 -0.61
CA LEU A 200 -38.49 16.74 -1.13
C LEU A 200 -39.44 17.88 -1.52
N LYS A 201 -40.75 17.61 -1.73
CA LYS A 201 -41.78 18.60 -2.04
C LYS A 201 -42.54 19.08 -0.79
N SER A 202 -42.13 18.63 0.41
CA SER A 202 -42.78 19.05 1.66
C SER A 202 -42.69 20.56 1.87
N ASP A 203 -43.73 21.15 2.41
CA ASP A 203 -43.73 22.58 2.81
C ASP A 203 -42.84 22.86 4.05
N PHE A 204 -42.34 21.77 4.68
CA PHE A 204 -41.53 21.87 5.91
C PHE A 204 -40.04 21.65 5.59
N PRO A 205 -39.19 22.68 5.73
CA PRO A 205 -37.74 22.60 5.42
C PRO A 205 -37.00 21.52 6.21
N VAL A 206 -37.41 21.24 7.45
CA VAL A 206 -36.81 20.18 8.28
C VAL A 206 -37.02 18.80 7.65
N ILE A 207 -38.20 18.53 7.07
CA ILE A 207 -38.52 17.26 6.41
C ILE A 207 -37.70 17.14 5.11
N GLN A 208 -37.62 18.21 4.30
CA GLN A 208 -36.81 18.23 3.09
C GLN A 208 -35.34 17.96 3.40
N HIS A 209 -34.80 18.61 4.44
CA HIS A 209 -33.41 18.44 4.86
C HIS A 209 -33.12 17.00 5.32
N LEU A 210 -33.98 16.41 6.16
CA LEU A 210 -33.85 15.02 6.60
C LEU A 210 -33.97 14.06 5.41
N ALA A 211 -34.85 14.33 4.43
CA ALA A 211 -35.00 13.53 3.22
C ALA A 211 -33.71 13.55 2.37
N LEU A 212 -33.12 14.72 2.16
CA LEU A 212 -31.84 14.86 1.45
C LEU A 212 -30.70 14.14 2.18
N LYS A 213 -30.59 14.28 3.51
CA LYS A 213 -29.60 13.58 4.30
C LYS A 213 -29.78 12.05 4.27
N THR A 214 -31.01 11.58 4.27
CA THR A 214 -31.30 10.15 4.12
C THR A 214 -30.93 9.68 2.72
N LEU A 215 -31.32 10.41 1.68
CA LEU A 215 -30.94 10.13 0.29
C LEU A 215 -29.42 10.13 0.09
N GLN A 216 -28.70 11.07 0.73
CA GLN A 216 -27.24 11.11 0.71
C GLN A 216 -26.62 9.79 1.23
N ASN A 217 -27.16 9.23 2.32
CA ASN A 217 -26.66 7.97 2.86
C ASN A 217 -27.01 6.77 1.99
N VAL A 218 -28.25 6.66 1.53
CA VAL A 218 -28.72 5.48 0.77
C VAL A 218 -28.15 5.46 -0.66
N THR A 219 -27.89 6.61 -1.29
CA THR A 219 -27.32 6.70 -2.64
C THR A 219 -25.82 6.35 -2.69
N THR A 220 -25.20 6.02 -1.57
CA THR A 220 -23.87 5.38 -1.55
C THR A 220 -23.91 3.98 -2.15
N ASP A 221 -25.05 3.30 -2.10
CA ASP A 221 -25.26 2.00 -2.72
C ASP A 221 -25.58 2.12 -4.22
N LYS A 222 -25.09 1.14 -5.03
CA LYS A 222 -25.24 1.17 -6.49
C LYS A 222 -26.70 0.96 -6.93
N ASP A 223 -27.37 -0.03 -6.37
CA ASP A 223 -28.74 -0.39 -6.80
C ASP A 223 -29.72 0.71 -6.39
N THR A 224 -29.47 1.36 -5.25
CA THR A 224 -30.21 2.56 -4.82
C THR A 224 -30.03 3.72 -5.79
N ARG A 225 -28.82 3.95 -6.36
CA ARG A 225 -28.60 4.99 -7.38
C ARG A 225 -29.40 4.74 -8.66
N ILE A 226 -29.48 3.47 -9.08
CA ILE A 226 -30.29 3.08 -10.24
C ILE A 226 -31.77 3.38 -9.97
N ALA A 227 -32.30 2.95 -8.83
CA ALA A 227 -33.69 3.24 -8.44
C ALA A 227 -33.96 4.76 -8.33
N PHE A 228 -33.02 5.52 -7.76
CA PHE A 228 -33.10 6.99 -7.68
C PHE A 228 -33.21 7.63 -9.08
N ARG A 229 -32.41 7.17 -10.04
CA ARG A 229 -32.47 7.64 -11.42
C ARG A 229 -33.80 7.29 -12.08
N ASP A 230 -34.22 6.04 -11.95
CA ASP A 230 -35.44 5.53 -12.60
C ASP A 230 -36.72 6.22 -12.05
N GLU A 231 -36.70 6.67 -10.80
CA GLU A 231 -37.76 7.44 -10.15
C GLU A 231 -37.67 8.98 -10.38
N GLN A 232 -36.92 9.40 -11.41
CA GLN A 232 -36.75 10.81 -11.77
C GLN A 232 -36.16 11.69 -10.63
N GLY A 233 -35.25 11.11 -9.84
CA GLY A 233 -34.66 11.80 -8.70
C GLY A 233 -33.80 13.00 -9.12
N PHE A 234 -33.21 12.96 -10.32
CA PHE A 234 -32.39 14.07 -10.82
C PHE A 234 -33.24 15.30 -11.15
N GLU A 235 -34.40 15.14 -11.77
CA GLU A 235 -35.30 16.24 -12.06
C GLU A 235 -35.72 16.94 -10.75
N LYS A 236 -36.09 16.18 -9.73
CA LYS A 236 -36.48 16.72 -8.42
C LYS A 236 -35.32 17.45 -7.72
N LEU A 237 -34.05 16.93 -7.84
CA LEU A 237 -32.88 17.64 -7.32
C LEU A 237 -32.58 18.92 -8.11
N MET A 238 -32.73 18.90 -9.42
CA MET A 238 -32.49 20.09 -10.24
C MET A 238 -33.54 21.19 -9.95
N ASP A 239 -34.77 20.82 -9.62
CA ASP A 239 -35.78 21.77 -9.16
C ASP A 239 -35.35 22.45 -7.85
N ILE A 240 -34.80 21.70 -6.88
CA ILE A 240 -34.28 22.25 -5.64
C ILE A 240 -33.08 23.17 -5.93
N LEU A 241 -32.08 22.70 -6.70
CA LEU A 241 -30.88 23.46 -7.02
C LEU A 241 -31.14 24.73 -7.84
N SER A 242 -32.28 24.79 -8.56
CA SER A 242 -32.69 25.95 -9.35
C SER A 242 -33.54 26.94 -8.55
N ASN A 243 -34.08 26.55 -7.41
CA ASN A 243 -34.95 27.40 -6.58
C ASN A 243 -34.08 28.16 -5.55
N THR A 244 -34.10 29.51 -5.68
CA THR A 244 -33.37 30.40 -4.76
C THR A 244 -33.90 30.36 -3.32
N ASP A 245 -35.19 30.06 -3.15
CA ASP A 245 -35.83 29.98 -1.83
C ASP A 245 -35.40 28.76 -1.03
N LEU A 246 -34.81 27.73 -1.71
CA LEU A 246 -34.32 26.49 -1.14
C LEU A 246 -32.77 26.44 -1.06
N SER A 247 -32.12 27.59 -1.10
CA SER A 247 -30.65 27.70 -1.10
C SER A 247 -29.96 26.99 0.07
N ASP A 248 -30.63 26.90 1.20
CA ASP A 248 -30.14 26.21 2.41
C ASP A 248 -30.03 24.67 2.24
N LEU A 249 -30.69 24.12 1.21
CA LEU A 249 -30.67 22.69 0.88
C LEU A 249 -29.64 22.33 -0.20
N ASN A 250 -28.97 23.32 -0.80
CA ASN A 250 -28.08 23.10 -1.94
C ASN A 250 -26.89 22.22 -1.59
N ALA A 251 -26.36 22.31 -0.37
CA ALA A 251 -25.20 21.53 0.04
C ALA A 251 -25.50 20.02 0.06
N GLU A 252 -26.62 19.63 0.67
CA GLU A 252 -27.08 18.23 0.72
C GLU A 252 -27.52 17.74 -0.65
N ALA A 253 -28.24 18.54 -1.42
CA ALA A 253 -28.65 18.19 -2.77
C ALA A 253 -27.46 17.91 -3.68
N LEU A 254 -26.41 18.74 -3.65
CA LEU A 254 -25.17 18.53 -4.40
C LEU A 254 -24.43 17.28 -3.95
N GLN A 255 -24.50 16.92 -2.66
CA GLN A 255 -23.88 15.70 -2.18
C GLN A 255 -24.60 14.44 -2.71
N VAL A 256 -25.96 14.47 -2.80
CA VAL A 256 -26.73 13.40 -3.43
C VAL A 256 -26.36 13.29 -4.92
N VAL A 257 -26.27 14.42 -5.62
CA VAL A 257 -25.83 14.49 -7.03
C VAL A 257 -24.44 13.86 -7.16
N ALA A 258 -23.49 14.23 -6.30
CA ALA A 258 -22.10 13.71 -6.33
C ALA A 258 -22.07 12.17 -6.19
N ASN A 259 -22.88 11.61 -5.30
CA ASN A 259 -22.97 10.15 -5.14
C ASN A 259 -23.49 9.49 -6.42
N CYS A 260 -24.50 10.08 -7.04
CA CYS A 260 -25.17 9.51 -8.22
C CYS A 260 -24.36 9.69 -9.53
N LEU A 261 -23.44 10.64 -9.59
CA LEU A 261 -22.59 10.88 -10.76
C LEU A 261 -21.51 9.81 -11.00
N SER A 262 -21.45 8.77 -10.18
CA SER A 262 -20.53 7.66 -10.38
C SER A 262 -20.86 6.78 -11.59
N ASP A 263 -22.03 6.93 -12.20
CA ASP A 263 -22.41 6.26 -13.44
C ASP A 263 -22.56 7.23 -14.62
N SER A 264 -22.23 6.78 -15.84
CA SER A 264 -22.23 7.62 -17.04
C SER A 264 -23.63 8.04 -17.51
N GLU A 265 -24.65 7.23 -17.26
CA GLU A 265 -26.04 7.52 -17.65
C GLU A 265 -26.61 8.66 -16.81
N SER A 266 -26.33 8.65 -15.51
CA SER A 266 -26.70 9.74 -14.61
C SER A 266 -26.11 11.09 -15.02
N PHE A 267 -24.85 11.10 -15.45
CA PHE A 267 -24.22 12.33 -15.94
C PHE A 267 -24.89 12.85 -17.21
N GLN A 268 -25.19 11.97 -18.17
CA GLN A 268 -25.86 12.38 -19.41
C GLN A 268 -27.25 13.01 -19.15
N LEU A 269 -28.00 12.52 -18.17
CA LEU A 269 -29.28 13.09 -17.75
C LEU A 269 -29.08 14.50 -17.19
N ILE A 270 -28.14 14.67 -16.28
CA ILE A 270 -27.81 15.96 -15.68
C ILE A 270 -27.32 16.96 -16.74
N HIS A 271 -26.43 16.52 -17.64
CA HIS A 271 -25.89 17.38 -18.70
C HIS A 271 -26.99 17.87 -19.66
N LYS A 272 -27.89 16.98 -20.11
CA LYS A 272 -29.05 17.35 -20.94
C LYS A 272 -30.00 18.30 -20.24
N GLY A 273 -30.13 18.21 -18.93
CA GLY A 273 -30.95 19.11 -18.10
C GLY A 273 -30.29 20.46 -17.75
N GLY A 274 -29.10 20.76 -18.33
CA GLY A 274 -28.35 22.00 -18.00
C GLY A 274 -27.65 21.97 -16.66
N GLY A 275 -27.54 20.79 -16.02
CA GLY A 275 -26.95 20.65 -14.70
C GLY A 275 -25.45 20.96 -14.63
N LEU A 276 -24.68 20.75 -15.72
CA LEU A 276 -23.28 21.13 -15.76
C LEU A 276 -23.09 22.65 -15.62
N THR A 277 -23.89 23.44 -16.37
CA THR A 277 -23.91 24.91 -16.26
C THR A 277 -24.21 25.34 -14.83
N ARG A 278 -25.21 24.70 -14.21
CA ARG A 278 -25.59 25.00 -12.83
C ARG A 278 -24.50 24.64 -11.81
N LEU A 279 -23.81 23.49 -12.01
CA LEU A 279 -22.66 23.13 -11.19
C LEU A 279 -21.53 24.18 -11.30
N MET A 280 -21.26 24.68 -12.51
CA MET A 280 -20.26 25.72 -12.72
C MET A 280 -20.65 27.03 -12.05
N GLU A 281 -21.94 27.41 -12.03
CA GLU A 281 -22.42 28.58 -11.30
C GLU A 281 -22.17 28.46 -9.79
N PHE A 282 -22.43 27.28 -9.18
CA PHE A 282 -22.13 27.04 -7.77
C PHE A 282 -20.63 27.08 -7.45
N ILE A 283 -19.81 26.58 -8.35
CA ILE A 283 -18.34 26.64 -8.20
C ILE A 283 -17.84 28.09 -8.22
N LEU A 284 -18.40 28.92 -9.09
CA LEU A 284 -18.00 30.32 -9.27
C LEU A 284 -18.58 31.27 -8.20
N THR A 285 -19.56 30.82 -7.41
CA THR A 285 -20.22 31.63 -6.39
C THR A 285 -19.50 31.50 -5.04
N PRO A 286 -18.75 32.49 -4.55
CA PRO A 286 -17.80 32.30 -3.43
C PRO A 286 -18.45 32.32 -2.03
N ASN A 287 -19.78 32.35 -1.93
CA ASN A 287 -20.45 32.70 -0.68
C ASN A 287 -20.60 31.56 0.35
N VAL A 288 -20.51 30.27 -0.06
CA VAL A 288 -20.66 29.13 0.83
C VAL A 288 -19.68 28.04 0.42
N SER A 289 -18.60 27.87 1.21
CA SER A 289 -17.52 26.90 0.93
C SER A 289 -18.02 25.45 0.80
N GLU A 290 -19.06 25.08 1.55
CA GLU A 290 -19.63 23.74 1.51
C GLU A 290 -20.30 23.45 0.16
N ILE A 291 -21.09 24.40 -0.36
CA ILE A 291 -21.71 24.30 -1.68
C ILE A 291 -20.63 24.22 -2.76
N GLN A 292 -19.63 25.10 -2.70
CA GLN A 292 -18.49 25.10 -3.61
C GLN A 292 -17.76 23.74 -3.60
N SER A 293 -17.41 23.25 -2.40
CA SER A 293 -16.73 21.96 -2.23
C SER A 293 -17.56 20.81 -2.81
N ASN A 294 -18.86 20.77 -2.57
CA ASN A 294 -19.73 19.71 -3.07
C ASN A 294 -19.93 19.77 -4.58
N ALA A 295 -20.03 20.97 -5.16
CA ALA A 295 -20.09 21.17 -6.60
C ALA A 295 -18.78 20.70 -7.29
N VAL A 296 -17.61 21.00 -6.71
CA VAL A 296 -16.32 20.51 -7.22
C VAL A 296 -16.20 18.99 -7.09
N LYS A 297 -16.71 18.38 -6.02
CA LYS A 297 -16.79 16.91 -5.89
C LYS A 297 -17.65 16.28 -7.00
N CYS A 298 -18.73 16.94 -7.41
CA CYS A 298 -19.50 16.51 -8.58
C CYS A 298 -18.63 16.49 -9.84
N ILE A 299 -17.83 17.55 -10.10
CA ILE A 299 -16.88 17.58 -11.23
C ILE A 299 -15.86 16.45 -11.13
N ALA A 300 -15.29 16.21 -9.94
CA ALA A 300 -14.33 15.12 -9.72
C ALA A 300 -14.95 13.74 -10.04
N LYS A 301 -16.21 13.53 -9.70
CA LYS A 301 -16.94 12.30 -10.02
C LYS A 301 -17.24 12.15 -11.51
N VAL A 302 -17.69 13.23 -12.15
CA VAL A 302 -17.92 13.27 -13.60
C VAL A 302 -16.63 12.97 -14.37
N ALA A 303 -15.49 13.52 -13.95
CA ALA A 303 -14.18 13.34 -14.56
C ALA A 303 -13.62 11.90 -14.43
N GLN A 304 -14.27 11.00 -13.72
CA GLN A 304 -13.86 9.59 -13.67
C GLN A 304 -14.06 8.88 -15.02
N SER A 305 -15.05 9.28 -15.80
CA SER A 305 -15.26 8.77 -17.15
C SER A 305 -14.37 9.45 -18.20
N SER A 306 -13.76 8.67 -19.08
CA SER A 306 -12.91 9.21 -20.17
C SER A 306 -13.66 10.09 -21.16
N GLU A 307 -14.92 9.79 -21.46
CA GLU A 307 -15.78 10.58 -22.34
C GLU A 307 -16.13 11.91 -21.68
N ASN A 308 -16.50 11.86 -20.41
CA ASN A 308 -16.89 13.06 -19.67
C ASN A 308 -15.72 14.01 -19.45
N ARG A 309 -14.47 13.50 -19.28
CA ARG A 309 -13.28 14.37 -19.22
C ARG A 309 -13.11 15.25 -20.46
N LYS A 310 -13.39 14.72 -21.65
CA LYS A 310 -13.33 15.49 -22.89
C LYS A 310 -14.35 16.62 -22.89
N LEU A 311 -15.58 16.34 -22.48
CA LEU A 311 -16.63 17.37 -22.39
C LEU A 311 -16.29 18.44 -21.37
N LEU A 312 -15.76 18.04 -20.19
CA LEU A 312 -15.31 19.01 -19.18
C LEU A 312 -14.16 19.90 -19.67
N HIS A 313 -13.24 19.31 -20.47
CA HIS A 313 -12.15 20.05 -21.11
C HIS A 313 -12.67 21.06 -22.15
N GLU A 314 -13.62 20.66 -22.98
CA GLU A 314 -14.27 21.53 -23.98
C GLU A 314 -14.98 22.74 -23.31
N GLU A 315 -15.50 22.53 -22.09
CA GLU A 315 -16.10 23.59 -21.26
C GLU A 315 -15.10 24.39 -20.43
N ASN A 316 -13.78 24.18 -20.63
CA ASN A 316 -12.69 24.89 -19.96
C ASN A 316 -12.72 24.81 -18.41
N VAL A 317 -13.12 23.67 -17.86
CA VAL A 317 -13.24 23.46 -16.41
C VAL A 317 -11.91 23.64 -15.69
N GLU A 318 -10.77 23.32 -16.36
CA GLU A 318 -9.41 23.45 -15.80
C GLU A 318 -9.13 24.89 -15.31
N LYS A 319 -9.57 25.90 -16.03
CA LYS A 319 -9.38 27.30 -15.64
C LYS A 319 -10.02 27.57 -14.29
N VAL A 320 -11.24 27.15 -14.10
CA VAL A 320 -12.00 27.35 -12.86
C VAL A 320 -11.36 26.56 -11.70
N LEU A 321 -10.92 25.32 -11.97
CA LEU A 321 -10.23 24.52 -10.95
C LEU A 321 -8.91 25.18 -10.51
N VAL A 322 -8.14 25.76 -11.42
CA VAL A 322 -6.89 26.46 -11.06
C VAL A 322 -7.18 27.69 -10.18
N GLU A 323 -8.23 28.46 -10.46
CA GLU A 323 -8.65 29.58 -9.62
C GLU A 323 -9.00 29.12 -8.19
N LEU A 324 -9.67 27.97 -8.05
CA LEU A 324 -10.06 27.41 -6.77
C LEU A 324 -8.91 26.86 -5.92
N LEU A 325 -7.75 26.56 -6.51
CA LEU A 325 -6.55 26.15 -5.73
C LEU A 325 -6.06 27.24 -4.79
N SER A 326 -6.45 28.51 -5.05
CA SER A 326 -6.01 29.69 -4.28
C SER A 326 -7.04 30.18 -3.24
N VAL A 327 -8.21 29.55 -3.12
CA VAL A 327 -9.22 29.94 -2.12
C VAL A 327 -8.75 29.60 -0.70
N ALA A 328 -9.33 30.27 0.31
CA ALA A 328 -8.89 30.07 1.70
C ALA A 328 -9.33 28.72 2.27
N ASP A 329 -10.49 28.22 1.87
CA ASP A 329 -11.10 27.02 2.45
C ASP A 329 -10.40 25.72 2.05
N VAL A 330 -9.98 24.92 3.06
CA VAL A 330 -9.24 23.65 2.89
C VAL A 330 -10.10 22.59 2.23
N SER A 331 -11.41 22.56 2.48
CA SER A 331 -12.29 21.54 1.90
C SER A 331 -12.50 21.77 0.41
N VAL A 332 -12.59 23.04 -0.01
CA VAL A 332 -12.66 23.42 -1.43
C VAL A 332 -11.36 23.06 -2.14
N LYS A 333 -10.19 23.43 -1.58
CA LYS A 333 -8.88 23.06 -2.13
C LYS A 333 -8.72 21.54 -2.26
N THR A 334 -9.15 20.78 -1.24
CA THR A 334 -9.06 19.33 -1.26
C THR A 334 -9.92 18.72 -2.38
N ALA A 335 -11.19 19.17 -2.50
CA ALA A 335 -12.07 18.75 -3.58
C ALA A 335 -11.51 19.13 -4.96
N THR A 336 -10.90 20.32 -5.05
CA THR A 336 -10.27 20.81 -6.28
C THR A 336 -9.07 19.93 -6.67
N CYS A 337 -8.18 19.58 -5.73
CA CYS A 337 -7.09 18.63 -6.01
C CYS A 337 -7.62 17.27 -6.49
N GLN A 338 -8.71 16.78 -5.92
CA GLN A 338 -9.36 15.54 -6.39
C GLN A 338 -9.94 15.69 -7.80
N ALA A 339 -10.48 16.86 -8.17
CA ALA A 339 -10.94 17.11 -9.51
C ALA A 339 -9.77 17.23 -10.51
N VAL A 340 -8.69 17.90 -10.13
CA VAL A 340 -7.44 17.98 -10.91
C VAL A 340 -6.85 16.58 -11.12
N ASP A 341 -6.81 15.74 -10.08
CA ASP A 341 -6.40 14.35 -10.16
C ASP A 341 -7.20 13.59 -11.21
N ALA A 342 -8.55 13.64 -11.13
CA ALA A 342 -9.43 12.95 -12.06
C ALA A 342 -9.30 13.46 -13.50
N MET A 343 -9.19 14.79 -13.71
CA MET A 343 -8.98 15.41 -15.03
C MET A 343 -7.59 15.08 -15.61
N SER A 344 -6.59 14.81 -14.77
CA SER A 344 -5.22 14.50 -15.18
C SER A 344 -5.05 13.17 -15.94
N PHE A 345 -6.10 12.34 -16.04
CA PHE A 345 -6.10 11.20 -16.96
C PHE A 345 -6.37 11.58 -18.43
N HIS A 346 -6.66 12.86 -18.70
CA HIS A 346 -6.78 13.41 -20.07
C HIS A 346 -5.54 14.24 -20.39
N LEU A 347 -4.84 13.89 -21.48
CA LEU A 347 -3.55 14.52 -21.80
C LEU A 347 -3.67 16.03 -22.05
N ALA A 348 -4.69 16.47 -22.80
CA ALA A 348 -4.91 17.89 -23.05
C ALA A 348 -5.19 18.67 -21.75
N SER A 349 -5.91 18.08 -20.80
CA SER A 349 -6.13 18.69 -19.48
C SER A 349 -4.83 18.85 -18.69
N LYS A 350 -3.89 17.88 -18.77
CA LYS A 350 -2.56 18.03 -18.14
C LYS A 350 -1.80 19.23 -18.68
N ASP A 351 -1.83 19.43 -19.99
CA ASP A 351 -1.19 20.57 -20.63
C ASP A 351 -1.87 21.89 -20.25
N SER A 352 -3.21 21.90 -20.23
CA SER A 352 -3.99 23.07 -19.79
C SER A 352 -3.69 23.45 -18.34
N PHE A 353 -3.59 22.50 -17.40
CA PHE A 353 -3.21 22.79 -16.01
C PHE A 353 -1.81 23.39 -15.91
N ARG A 354 -0.83 22.92 -16.69
CA ARG A 354 0.49 23.52 -16.75
C ARG A 354 0.42 24.96 -17.26
N ASP A 355 -0.22 25.16 -18.41
CA ASP A 355 -0.26 26.45 -19.13
C ASP A 355 -1.03 27.51 -18.33
N LEU A 356 -2.01 27.12 -17.53
CA LEU A 356 -2.78 27.96 -16.61
C LEU A 356 -2.07 28.21 -15.26
N GLY A 357 -0.86 27.65 -15.03
CA GLY A 357 -0.15 27.83 -13.77
C GLY A 357 -0.69 26.99 -12.61
N GLY A 358 -1.46 25.93 -12.88
CA GLY A 358 -2.03 25.05 -11.87
C GLY A 358 -0.98 24.23 -11.12
N ILE A 359 0.12 23.83 -11.79
CA ILE A 359 1.18 23.03 -11.16
C ILE A 359 1.85 23.75 -10.01
N PRO A 360 2.35 24.98 -10.14
CA PRO A 360 2.89 25.75 -9.02
C PRO A 360 1.88 25.92 -7.87
N ALA A 361 0.60 26.13 -8.20
CA ALA A 361 -0.46 26.26 -7.20
C ALA A 361 -0.63 24.95 -6.38
N VAL A 362 -0.67 23.78 -7.03
CA VAL A 362 -0.74 22.49 -6.34
C VAL A 362 0.53 22.23 -5.51
N VAL A 363 1.73 22.58 -6.01
CA VAL A 363 2.98 22.45 -5.26
C VAL A 363 2.96 23.25 -3.95
N GLN A 364 2.40 24.46 -3.96
CA GLN A 364 2.25 25.27 -2.73
C GLN A 364 1.39 24.56 -1.68
N LEU A 365 0.35 23.81 -2.09
CA LEU A 365 -0.54 23.09 -1.18
C LEU A 365 0.13 21.93 -0.45
N LEU A 366 1.29 21.46 -0.92
CA LEU A 366 2.07 20.43 -0.23
C LEU A 366 2.58 20.88 1.16
N ASN A 367 2.67 22.20 1.40
CA ASN A 367 3.10 22.78 2.67
C ASN A 367 1.95 23.05 3.65
N ASP A 368 0.70 22.80 3.27
CA ASP A 368 -0.46 23.01 4.14
C ASP A 368 -0.39 22.11 5.39
N GLU A 369 -1.03 22.50 6.49
CA GLU A 369 -1.07 21.69 7.71
C GLU A 369 -2.00 20.47 7.59
N SER A 370 -3.01 20.55 6.73
CA SER A 370 -4.02 19.49 6.53
C SER A 370 -3.43 18.27 5.83
N LEU A 371 -3.44 17.14 6.51
CA LEU A 371 -2.98 15.85 5.94
C LEU A 371 -3.84 15.41 4.75
N VAL A 372 -5.15 15.71 4.79
CA VAL A 372 -6.09 15.35 3.73
C VAL A 372 -5.80 16.17 2.45
N LEU A 373 -5.49 17.45 2.61
CA LEU A 373 -5.10 18.30 1.49
C LEU A 373 -3.75 17.89 0.91
N LYS A 374 -2.76 17.57 1.75
CA LYS A 374 -1.46 17.05 1.29
C LYS A 374 -1.62 15.75 0.49
N GLU A 375 -2.45 14.84 0.97
CA GLU A 375 -2.75 13.60 0.26
C GLU A 375 -3.36 13.88 -1.12
N ALA A 376 -4.38 14.74 -1.20
CA ALA A 376 -5.02 15.11 -2.45
C ALA A 376 -4.06 15.83 -3.42
N ALA A 377 -3.25 16.75 -2.92
CA ALA A 377 -2.27 17.49 -3.72
C ALA A 377 -1.14 16.58 -4.26
N THR A 378 -0.60 15.67 -3.43
CA THR A 378 0.41 14.71 -3.89
C THR A 378 -0.15 13.74 -4.92
N GLN A 379 -1.41 13.32 -4.77
CA GLN A 379 -2.08 12.47 -5.75
C GLN A 379 -2.26 13.20 -7.09
N ALA A 380 -2.73 14.44 -7.06
CA ALA A 380 -2.88 15.27 -8.26
C ALA A 380 -1.54 15.46 -8.98
N LEU A 381 -0.44 15.74 -8.27
CA LEU A 381 0.90 15.87 -8.86
C LEU A 381 1.40 14.57 -9.47
N SER A 382 1.16 13.45 -8.82
CA SER A 382 1.55 12.12 -9.34
C SER A 382 0.89 11.87 -10.70
N ASN A 383 -0.41 12.15 -10.83
CA ASN A 383 -1.11 11.97 -12.09
C ASN A 383 -0.80 13.04 -13.13
N LEU A 384 -0.61 14.31 -12.74
CA LEU A 384 -0.19 15.39 -13.65
C LEU A 384 1.17 15.10 -14.31
N THR A 385 2.12 14.53 -13.56
CA THR A 385 3.47 14.23 -14.06
C THR A 385 3.54 12.91 -14.84
N HIS A 386 2.60 11.98 -14.57
CA HIS A 386 2.59 10.67 -15.23
C HIS A 386 2.48 10.83 -16.75
N SER A 387 3.44 10.26 -17.49
CA SER A 387 3.51 10.32 -18.97
C SER A 387 3.49 11.75 -19.55
N ASN A 388 3.92 12.76 -18.78
CA ASN A 388 4.04 14.15 -19.24
C ASN A 388 5.34 14.78 -18.75
N GLN A 389 6.35 14.78 -19.61
CA GLN A 389 7.68 15.29 -19.29
C GLN A 389 7.69 16.79 -19.00
N LEU A 390 6.89 17.59 -19.71
CA LEU A 390 6.84 19.04 -19.50
C LEU A 390 6.27 19.35 -18.11
N ASN A 391 5.27 18.61 -17.67
CA ASN A 391 4.73 18.77 -16.32
C ASN A 391 5.75 18.36 -15.24
N THR A 392 6.62 17.38 -15.52
CA THR A 392 7.73 16.98 -14.64
C THR A 392 8.69 18.15 -14.41
N PHE A 393 9.05 18.87 -15.48
CA PHE A 393 9.88 20.08 -15.38
C PHE A 393 9.17 21.20 -14.66
N ALA A 394 7.86 21.41 -14.90
CA ALA A 394 7.09 22.44 -14.21
C ALA A 394 7.02 22.19 -12.67
N VAL A 395 6.90 20.94 -12.22
CA VAL A 395 6.99 20.57 -10.79
C VAL A 395 8.39 20.85 -10.25
N TYR A 396 9.44 20.56 -11.03
CA TYR A 396 10.83 20.83 -10.65
C TYR A 396 11.08 22.35 -10.50
N GLU A 397 10.68 23.14 -11.48
CA GLU A 397 10.81 24.61 -11.48
C GLU A 397 10.05 25.26 -10.31
N ALA A 398 8.92 24.67 -9.90
CA ALA A 398 8.16 25.10 -8.73
C ALA A 398 8.77 24.64 -7.38
N GLY A 399 9.93 23.95 -7.37
CA GLY A 399 10.56 23.44 -6.14
C GLY A 399 9.86 22.22 -5.53
N GLY A 400 8.93 21.60 -6.25
CA GLY A 400 8.10 20.51 -5.72
C GLY A 400 8.90 19.27 -5.30
N HIS A 401 10.04 19.00 -5.94
CA HIS A 401 10.91 17.85 -5.62
C HIS A 401 11.48 17.90 -4.19
N GLU A 402 11.84 19.07 -3.70
CA GLU A 402 12.36 19.27 -2.34
C GLU A 402 11.29 18.92 -1.29
N ILE A 403 10.08 19.43 -1.50
CA ILE A 403 8.94 19.19 -0.60
C ILE A 403 8.53 17.71 -0.64
N LEU A 404 8.50 17.09 -1.82
CA LEU A 404 8.17 15.67 -1.96
C LEU A 404 9.18 14.77 -1.26
N VAL A 405 10.48 15.10 -1.28
CA VAL A 405 11.51 14.36 -0.50
C VAL A 405 11.23 14.47 1.00
N GLN A 406 10.87 15.67 1.49
CA GLN A 406 10.53 15.83 2.91
C GLN A 406 9.28 15.05 3.30
N GLN A 407 8.29 14.90 2.41
CA GLN A 407 7.08 14.14 2.67
C GLN A 407 7.30 12.62 2.75
N LEU A 408 8.43 12.09 2.28
CA LEU A 408 8.78 10.68 2.48
C LEU A 408 8.98 10.31 3.96
N TYR A 409 9.28 11.28 4.82
CA TYR A 409 9.35 11.10 6.28
C TYR A 409 7.98 11.18 6.97
N GLY A 410 6.92 11.44 6.23
CA GLY A 410 5.57 11.63 6.76
C GLY A 410 4.93 10.34 7.29
N SER A 411 3.94 10.50 8.16
CA SER A 411 3.20 9.37 8.74
C SER A 411 2.02 8.88 7.88
N CYS A 412 1.59 9.67 6.88
CA CYS A 412 0.48 9.29 6.00
C CYS A 412 0.96 8.38 4.86
N PRO A 413 0.56 7.10 4.82
CA PRO A 413 1.05 6.17 3.81
C PRO A 413 0.73 6.58 2.38
N ARG A 414 -0.44 7.19 2.12
CA ARG A 414 -0.82 7.63 0.77
C ARG A 414 0.04 8.80 0.30
N THR A 415 0.29 9.77 1.18
CA THR A 415 1.19 10.90 0.86
C THR A 415 2.60 10.39 0.54
N VAL A 416 3.14 9.47 1.36
CA VAL A 416 4.46 8.85 1.11
C VAL A 416 4.49 8.10 -0.22
N ALA A 417 3.46 7.29 -0.50
CA ALA A 417 3.36 6.54 -1.74
C ALA A 417 3.29 7.45 -2.98
N ASN A 418 2.48 8.52 -2.93
CA ASN A 418 2.31 9.46 -4.03
C ASN A 418 3.59 10.29 -4.24
N SER A 419 4.25 10.72 -3.16
CA SER A 419 5.54 11.41 -3.22
C SER A 419 6.61 10.53 -3.84
N ALA A 420 6.73 9.27 -3.43
CA ALA A 420 7.67 8.33 -4.03
C ALA A 420 7.38 8.07 -5.52
N ALA A 421 6.09 7.95 -5.90
CA ALA A 421 5.70 7.79 -7.29
C ALA A 421 6.09 9.00 -8.14
N THR A 422 5.77 10.21 -7.67
CA THR A 422 6.10 11.46 -8.38
C THR A 422 7.61 11.63 -8.51
N LEU A 423 8.38 11.43 -7.44
CA LEU A 423 9.84 11.49 -7.45
C LEU A 423 10.45 10.45 -8.40
N GLY A 424 9.89 9.23 -8.44
CA GLY A 424 10.33 8.18 -9.37
C GLY A 424 10.11 8.57 -10.84
N ILE A 425 8.97 9.21 -11.16
CA ILE A 425 8.69 9.74 -12.49
C ILE A 425 9.67 10.89 -12.83
N MET A 426 9.85 11.83 -11.91
CA MET A 426 10.76 12.97 -12.08
C MET A 426 12.21 12.53 -12.25
N ALA A 427 12.66 11.52 -11.53
CA ALA A 427 14.03 10.97 -11.59
C ALA A 427 14.37 10.32 -12.95
N GLY A 428 13.38 10.08 -13.81
CA GLY A 428 13.60 9.70 -15.20
C GLY A 428 14.40 10.73 -15.99
N GLN A 429 14.35 12.01 -15.59
CA GLN A 429 15.16 13.09 -16.17
C GLN A 429 16.45 13.26 -15.37
N GLU A 430 17.61 13.17 -16.05
CA GLU A 430 18.93 13.20 -15.39
C GLU A 430 19.15 14.45 -14.53
N VAL A 431 18.82 15.64 -15.07
CA VAL A 431 19.00 16.91 -14.34
C VAL A 431 18.17 16.94 -13.06
N ILE A 432 16.91 16.48 -13.13
CA ILE A 432 16.00 16.45 -11.99
C ILE A 432 16.46 15.36 -11.00
N ARG A 433 16.93 14.21 -11.49
CA ARG A 433 17.44 13.11 -10.66
C ARG A 433 18.64 13.56 -9.82
N CYS A 434 19.61 14.27 -10.42
CA CYS A 434 20.74 14.83 -9.67
C CYS A 434 20.28 15.78 -8.55
N SER A 435 19.27 16.61 -8.82
CA SER A 435 18.70 17.49 -7.80
C SER A 435 17.98 16.71 -6.69
N ILE A 436 17.17 15.71 -7.04
CA ILE A 436 16.50 14.83 -6.07
C ILE A 436 17.51 14.15 -5.14
N LEU A 437 18.62 13.65 -5.70
CA LEU A 437 19.69 13.01 -4.95
C LEU A 437 20.38 14.01 -3.98
N SER A 438 20.66 15.23 -4.44
CA SER A 438 21.29 16.27 -3.58
C SER A 438 20.42 16.66 -2.37
N HIS A 439 19.11 16.40 -2.39
CA HIS A 439 18.20 16.61 -1.26
C HIS A 439 18.01 15.37 -0.37
N GLY A 440 18.83 14.33 -0.52
CA GLY A 440 18.86 13.15 0.36
C GLY A 440 17.67 12.20 0.15
N ALA A 441 17.16 12.10 -1.06
CA ALA A 441 16.01 11.24 -1.37
C ALA A 441 16.27 9.76 -1.07
N VAL A 442 17.50 9.27 -1.29
CA VAL A 442 17.85 7.86 -1.01
C VAL A 442 17.73 7.55 0.48
N GLN A 443 18.26 8.43 1.34
CA GLN A 443 18.10 8.30 2.80
C GLN A 443 16.63 8.32 3.22
N ALA A 444 15.83 9.21 2.62
CA ALA A 444 14.41 9.34 2.91
C ALA A 444 13.59 8.11 2.50
N LEU A 445 14.02 7.36 1.47
CA LEU A 445 13.35 6.15 0.99
C LEU A 445 13.63 4.89 1.84
N VAL A 446 14.64 4.90 2.71
CA VAL A 446 15.02 3.71 3.51
C VAL A 446 13.93 3.28 4.48
N GLU A 447 13.29 4.23 5.18
CA GLU A 447 12.21 3.89 6.12
C GLU A 447 10.94 3.39 5.41
N PRO A 448 10.46 4.01 4.30
CA PRO A 448 9.38 3.48 3.48
C PRO A 448 9.56 2.03 2.98
N LEU A 449 10.81 1.53 2.79
CA LEU A 449 11.07 0.13 2.45
C LEU A 449 10.62 -0.87 3.53
N LYS A 450 10.37 -0.42 4.76
CA LYS A 450 9.91 -1.24 5.89
C LYS A 450 8.40 -1.15 6.09
N SER A 451 7.68 -0.41 5.24
CA SER A 451 6.25 -0.20 5.36
C SER A 451 5.47 -1.51 5.19
N THR A 452 4.34 -1.61 5.88
CA THR A 452 3.36 -2.68 5.68
C THR A 452 2.37 -2.37 4.54
N ASN A 453 2.32 -1.11 4.09
CA ASN A 453 1.44 -0.68 3.01
C ASN A 453 2.05 -1.04 1.64
N THR A 454 1.34 -1.86 0.88
CA THR A 454 1.79 -2.37 -0.42
C THR A 454 2.06 -1.25 -1.43
N GLN A 455 1.23 -0.21 -1.48
CA GLN A 455 1.41 0.90 -2.43
C GLN A 455 2.67 1.72 -2.11
N VAL A 456 2.96 1.92 -0.82
CA VAL A 456 4.22 2.53 -0.39
C VAL A 456 5.40 1.70 -0.87
N LEU A 457 5.37 0.37 -0.67
CA LEU A 457 6.44 -0.51 -1.11
C LEU A 457 6.64 -0.49 -2.64
N VAL A 458 5.55 -0.57 -3.41
CA VAL A 458 5.60 -0.52 -4.89
C VAL A 458 6.29 0.76 -5.36
N ASN A 459 5.81 1.92 -4.89
CA ASN A 459 6.29 3.22 -5.39
C ASN A 459 7.70 3.52 -4.87
N THR A 460 8.01 3.16 -3.62
CA THR A 460 9.34 3.33 -3.03
C THR A 460 10.40 2.49 -3.76
N THR A 461 10.09 1.21 -4.01
CA THR A 461 11.04 0.32 -4.71
C THR A 461 11.22 0.71 -6.17
N GLN A 462 10.17 1.22 -6.81
CA GLN A 462 10.26 1.77 -8.17
C GLN A 462 11.13 3.04 -8.21
N CYS A 463 10.87 4.00 -7.33
CA CYS A 463 11.66 5.23 -7.23
C CYS A 463 13.15 4.91 -6.97
N LEU A 464 13.41 4.00 -6.03
CA LEU A 464 14.77 3.58 -5.71
C LEU A 464 15.47 2.92 -6.89
N ALA A 465 14.77 2.09 -7.68
CA ALA A 465 15.34 1.46 -8.87
C ALA A 465 15.80 2.48 -9.91
N VAL A 466 15.07 3.60 -10.06
CA VAL A 466 15.45 4.70 -10.96
C VAL A 466 16.62 5.50 -10.41
N LEU A 467 16.58 5.87 -9.12
CA LEU A 467 17.67 6.62 -8.48
C LEU A 467 18.98 5.83 -8.45
N ALA A 468 18.92 4.52 -8.22
CA ALA A 468 20.08 3.65 -8.17
C ALA A 468 20.85 3.52 -9.51
N CYS A 469 20.34 4.09 -10.61
CA CYS A 469 21.10 4.23 -11.84
C CYS A 469 22.39 5.04 -11.62
N ASP A 470 22.40 5.99 -10.70
CA ASP A 470 23.58 6.77 -10.33
C ASP A 470 24.46 6.05 -9.30
N ALA A 471 25.77 6.16 -9.47
CA ALA A 471 26.74 5.52 -8.58
C ALA A 471 26.67 6.08 -7.15
N GLU A 472 26.47 7.38 -7.02
CA GLU A 472 26.33 8.07 -5.73
C GLU A 472 25.11 7.57 -4.96
N ALA A 473 23.95 7.39 -5.65
CA ALA A 473 22.75 6.84 -5.04
C ALA A 473 22.95 5.42 -4.50
N ARG A 474 23.73 4.58 -5.20
CA ARG A 474 24.04 3.22 -4.72
C ARG A 474 24.92 3.25 -3.48
N ALA A 475 25.93 4.13 -3.45
CA ALA A 475 26.80 4.30 -2.29
C ALA A 475 26.02 4.86 -1.09
N GLU A 476 25.12 5.82 -1.32
CA GLU A 476 24.24 6.38 -0.29
C GLU A 476 23.27 5.33 0.26
N LEU A 477 22.65 4.51 -0.60
CA LEU A 477 21.78 3.41 -0.18
C LEU A 477 22.50 2.41 0.72
N GLN A 478 23.76 2.09 0.39
CA GLN A 478 24.62 1.23 1.20
C GLN A 478 24.91 1.87 2.56
N SER A 479 25.40 3.12 2.59
CA SER A 479 25.75 3.83 3.83
C SER A 479 24.53 4.09 4.73
N ALA A 480 23.35 4.29 4.15
CA ALA A 480 22.09 4.46 4.86
C ALA A 480 21.49 3.15 5.39
N GLY A 481 22.11 2.00 5.11
CA GLY A 481 21.61 0.68 5.55
C GLY A 481 20.35 0.22 4.81
N GLY A 482 20.09 0.75 3.62
CA GLY A 482 18.90 0.43 2.82
C GLY A 482 18.97 -0.90 2.07
N LEU A 483 20.15 -1.51 1.92
CA LEU A 483 20.34 -2.77 1.19
C LEU A 483 19.64 -3.94 1.88
N GLN A 484 19.72 -4.04 3.21
CA GLN A 484 19.09 -5.14 3.93
C GLN A 484 17.55 -5.11 3.86
N PRO A 485 16.86 -3.97 4.13
CA PRO A 485 15.41 -3.87 3.90
C PRO A 485 15.01 -4.19 2.46
N LEU A 486 15.78 -3.74 1.47
CA LEU A 486 15.52 -4.04 0.07
C LEU A 486 15.59 -5.55 -0.21
N VAL A 487 16.64 -6.24 0.27
CA VAL A 487 16.78 -7.70 0.11
C VAL A 487 15.67 -8.45 0.83
N ASN A 488 15.25 -8.00 2.02
CA ASN A 488 14.14 -8.62 2.76
C ASN A 488 12.84 -8.61 1.98
N LEU A 489 12.60 -7.63 1.12
CA LEU A 489 11.42 -7.55 0.26
C LEU A 489 11.37 -8.63 -0.83
N LEU A 490 12.46 -9.39 -1.08
CA LEU A 490 12.42 -10.59 -1.91
C LEU A 490 11.47 -11.66 -1.35
N HIS A 491 11.13 -11.62 -0.06
CA HIS A 491 10.13 -12.50 0.55
C HIS A 491 8.69 -12.11 0.19
N SER A 492 8.46 -10.94 -0.42
CA SER A 492 7.12 -10.46 -0.75
C SER A 492 6.39 -11.40 -1.71
N TYR A 493 5.12 -11.65 -1.44
CA TYR A 493 4.21 -12.36 -2.35
C TYR A 493 3.54 -11.44 -3.37
N HIS A 494 3.62 -10.12 -3.17
CA HIS A 494 3.07 -9.15 -4.11
C HIS A 494 3.96 -9.02 -5.34
N LYS A 495 3.40 -9.33 -6.51
CA LYS A 495 4.17 -9.42 -7.77
C LYS A 495 4.87 -8.11 -8.15
N GLU A 496 4.21 -6.99 -8.01
CA GLU A 496 4.77 -5.69 -8.39
C GLU A 496 5.92 -5.30 -7.46
N VAL A 497 5.78 -5.49 -6.14
CA VAL A 497 6.87 -5.28 -5.19
C VAL A 497 8.06 -6.16 -5.55
N LEU A 498 7.83 -7.46 -5.78
CA LEU A 498 8.88 -8.39 -6.13
C LEU A 498 9.60 -8.00 -7.44
N HIS A 499 8.84 -7.56 -8.47
CA HIS A 499 9.41 -7.11 -9.74
C HIS A 499 10.31 -5.88 -9.54
N ASN A 500 9.81 -4.86 -8.83
CA ASN A 500 10.55 -3.62 -8.57
C ASN A 500 11.80 -3.87 -7.71
N VAL A 501 11.69 -4.74 -6.70
CA VAL A 501 12.84 -5.15 -5.87
C VAL A 501 13.90 -5.87 -6.71
N CYS A 502 13.50 -6.82 -7.56
CA CYS A 502 14.44 -7.49 -8.46
C CYS A 502 15.11 -6.50 -9.42
N LEU A 503 14.37 -5.52 -9.94
CA LEU A 503 14.93 -4.47 -10.79
C LEU A 503 15.92 -3.61 -10.00
N ALA A 504 15.56 -3.14 -8.80
CA ALA A 504 16.44 -2.35 -7.93
C ALA A 504 17.72 -3.13 -7.59
N ILE A 505 17.61 -4.40 -7.24
CA ILE A 505 18.77 -5.28 -6.97
C ILE A 505 19.64 -5.42 -8.22
N SER A 506 19.06 -5.60 -9.42
CA SER A 506 19.83 -5.73 -10.65
C SER A 506 20.64 -4.48 -10.98
N VAL A 507 20.08 -3.30 -10.70
CA VAL A 507 20.77 -2.01 -10.88
C VAL A 507 21.85 -1.81 -9.81
N CYS A 508 21.52 -2.04 -8.54
CA CYS A 508 22.47 -1.93 -7.43
C CYS A 508 23.65 -2.92 -7.56
N ALA A 509 23.39 -4.12 -8.10
CA ALA A 509 24.41 -5.13 -8.34
C ALA A 509 25.43 -4.73 -9.41
N SER A 510 25.26 -3.64 -10.15
CA SER A 510 26.28 -3.13 -11.08
C SER A 510 27.55 -2.61 -10.36
N ASN A 511 27.46 -2.39 -9.06
CA ASN A 511 28.59 -2.03 -8.19
C ASN A 511 28.99 -3.26 -7.36
N GLU A 512 30.27 -3.68 -7.44
CA GLU A 512 30.76 -4.89 -6.78
C GLU A 512 30.60 -4.87 -5.25
N PRO A 513 30.98 -3.82 -4.50
CA PRO A 513 30.77 -3.75 -3.06
C PRO A 513 29.30 -3.93 -2.66
N THR A 514 28.39 -3.30 -3.37
CA THR A 514 26.95 -3.40 -3.13
C THR A 514 26.43 -4.82 -3.41
N ALA A 515 26.90 -5.44 -4.50
CA ALA A 515 26.55 -6.82 -4.86
C ALA A 515 27.03 -7.82 -3.80
N VAL A 516 28.27 -7.68 -3.30
CA VAL A 516 28.82 -8.53 -2.24
C VAL A 516 28.02 -8.38 -0.96
N GLU A 517 27.64 -7.16 -0.58
CA GLU A 517 26.86 -6.92 0.63
C GLU A 517 25.43 -7.48 0.52
N MET A 518 24.75 -7.32 -0.64
CA MET A 518 23.46 -7.94 -0.89
C MET A 518 23.53 -9.48 -0.80
N CYS A 519 24.62 -10.08 -1.27
CA CYS A 519 24.84 -11.53 -1.11
C CYS A 519 24.99 -11.92 0.37
N LYS A 520 25.66 -11.10 1.22
CA LYS A 520 25.73 -11.33 2.67
C LYS A 520 24.35 -11.32 3.32
N PHE A 521 23.42 -10.52 2.83
CA PHE A 521 22.02 -10.48 3.29
C PHE A 521 21.15 -11.60 2.70
N GLY A 522 21.69 -12.52 1.91
CA GLY A 522 20.96 -13.67 1.38
C GLY A 522 20.24 -13.43 0.06
N ALA A 523 20.53 -12.34 -0.66
CA ALA A 523 19.87 -12.02 -1.93
C ALA A 523 20.03 -13.12 -2.99
N LEU A 524 21.20 -13.78 -3.02
CA LEU A 524 21.51 -14.80 -3.99
C LEU A 524 20.68 -16.07 -3.79
N GLU A 525 20.59 -16.54 -2.55
CA GLU A 525 19.82 -17.74 -2.18
C GLU A 525 18.32 -17.52 -2.46
N MET A 526 17.81 -16.34 -2.08
CA MET A 526 16.43 -15.97 -2.33
C MET A 526 16.10 -15.88 -3.82
N LEU A 527 16.97 -15.27 -4.64
CA LEU A 527 16.75 -15.19 -6.08
C LEU A 527 16.84 -16.56 -6.76
N GLN A 528 17.69 -17.47 -6.28
CA GLN A 528 17.72 -18.87 -6.75
C GLN A 528 16.40 -19.58 -6.43
N GLU A 529 15.86 -19.42 -5.22
CA GLU A 529 14.57 -19.97 -4.83
C GLU A 529 13.42 -19.42 -5.68
N ILE A 530 13.39 -18.07 -5.87
CA ILE A 530 12.40 -17.40 -6.70
C ILE A 530 12.44 -17.95 -8.14
N ASN A 531 13.63 -18.12 -8.73
CA ASN A 531 13.79 -18.59 -10.10
C ASN A 531 13.45 -20.10 -10.27
N GLN A 532 13.46 -20.87 -9.20
CA GLN A 532 12.97 -22.26 -9.19
C GLN A 532 11.43 -22.33 -9.05
N SER A 533 10.78 -21.29 -8.56
CA SER A 533 9.34 -21.24 -8.34
C SER A 533 8.59 -20.88 -9.62
N VAL A 534 7.64 -21.72 -10.04
CA VAL A 534 6.81 -21.48 -11.23
C VAL A 534 6.00 -20.17 -11.13
N ASN A 535 5.55 -19.82 -9.93
CA ASN A 535 4.66 -18.68 -9.70
C ASN A 535 5.39 -17.35 -9.43
N ARG A 536 6.65 -17.41 -8.98
CA ARG A 536 7.43 -16.23 -8.57
C ARG A 536 8.50 -15.84 -9.58
N ARG A 537 8.93 -16.77 -10.44
CA ARG A 537 9.93 -16.54 -11.49
C ARG A 537 9.46 -15.47 -12.46
N SER A 538 10.37 -14.57 -12.83
CA SER A 538 10.15 -13.52 -13.81
C SER A 538 11.46 -13.16 -14.52
N SER A 539 11.37 -12.46 -15.66
CA SER A 539 12.56 -11.93 -16.33
C SER A 539 13.38 -10.99 -15.42
N PHE A 540 12.71 -10.28 -14.49
CA PHE A 540 13.40 -9.41 -13.52
C PHE A 540 14.19 -10.19 -12.48
N SER A 541 13.65 -11.32 -11.98
CA SER A 541 14.37 -12.16 -11.02
C SER A 541 15.56 -12.87 -11.66
N GLU A 542 15.44 -13.26 -12.92
CA GLU A 542 16.56 -13.80 -13.68
C GLU A 542 17.64 -12.73 -13.94
N LEU A 543 17.23 -11.51 -14.31
CA LEU A 543 18.15 -10.39 -14.52
C LEU A 543 18.90 -10.05 -13.23
N ALA A 544 18.19 -9.98 -12.08
CA ALA A 544 18.79 -9.71 -10.79
C ALA A 544 19.84 -10.76 -10.40
N LEU A 545 19.53 -12.05 -10.59
CA LEU A 545 20.45 -13.16 -10.35
C LEU A 545 21.70 -13.05 -11.24
N ILE A 546 21.52 -12.81 -12.55
CA ILE A 546 22.62 -12.65 -13.49
C ILE A 546 23.49 -11.44 -13.12
N SER A 547 22.87 -10.31 -12.73
CA SER A 547 23.59 -9.09 -12.36
C SER A 547 24.46 -9.31 -11.11
N LEU A 548 23.90 -9.95 -10.07
CA LEU A 548 24.66 -10.31 -8.85
C LEU A 548 25.82 -11.26 -9.16
N LEU A 549 25.60 -12.27 -9.99
CA LEU A 549 26.64 -13.20 -10.37
C LEU A 549 27.74 -12.55 -11.23
N ASN A 550 27.38 -11.65 -12.15
CA ASN A 550 28.34 -10.95 -12.99
C ASN A 550 29.23 -9.96 -12.23
N SER A 551 28.73 -9.42 -11.11
CA SER A 551 29.49 -8.52 -10.22
C SER A 551 30.21 -9.26 -9.10
N ASN A 552 30.08 -10.59 -9.03
CA ASN A 552 30.80 -11.44 -8.10
C ASN A 552 31.25 -12.72 -8.82
N LEU A 553 32.34 -12.60 -9.57
CA LEU A 553 32.83 -13.68 -10.44
C LEU A 553 33.27 -14.92 -9.65
N SER A 554 33.76 -14.79 -8.42
CA SER A 554 34.10 -15.90 -7.55
C SER A 554 32.86 -16.76 -7.22
N VAL A 555 31.75 -16.09 -6.88
CA VAL A 555 30.46 -16.76 -6.62
C VAL A 555 29.91 -17.35 -7.91
N LYS A 556 29.98 -16.61 -9.03
CA LYS A 556 29.57 -17.11 -10.35
C LYS A 556 30.27 -18.39 -10.70
N TYR A 557 31.59 -18.44 -10.57
CA TYR A 557 32.39 -19.60 -10.89
C TYR A 557 32.08 -20.79 -9.97
N SER A 558 31.90 -20.53 -8.68
CA SER A 558 31.55 -21.59 -7.71
C SER A 558 30.19 -22.23 -8.02
N LEU A 559 29.19 -21.46 -8.45
CA LEU A 559 27.85 -21.96 -8.73
C LEU A 559 27.69 -22.53 -10.13
N THR A 560 28.20 -21.81 -11.14
CA THR A 560 27.97 -22.16 -12.56
C THR A 560 29.06 -23.06 -13.13
N SER A 561 30.22 -23.14 -12.46
CA SER A 561 31.42 -23.83 -12.97
C SER A 561 31.92 -23.21 -14.29
N HIS A 562 31.56 -21.98 -14.62
CA HIS A 562 31.82 -21.36 -15.90
C HIS A 562 32.03 -19.84 -15.77
N LEU A 563 33.12 -19.34 -16.40
CA LEU A 563 33.33 -17.93 -16.67
C LEU A 563 33.43 -17.72 -18.18
N ALA A 564 32.62 -16.83 -18.73
CA ALA A 564 32.64 -16.49 -20.16
C ALA A 564 33.91 -15.71 -20.51
N SER A 565 34.16 -15.55 -21.80
CA SER A 565 35.26 -14.73 -22.31
C SER A 565 35.13 -13.24 -21.95
N SER A 566 33.92 -12.76 -21.72
CA SER A 566 33.62 -11.39 -21.23
C SER A 566 33.79 -11.21 -19.73
N ASP A 567 33.89 -12.30 -18.95
CA ASP A 567 34.14 -12.23 -17.51
C ASP A 567 35.64 -12.07 -17.26
N ILE A 568 36.05 -10.87 -16.89
CA ILE A 568 37.47 -10.52 -16.67
C ILE A 568 37.78 -10.65 -15.19
N ILE A 569 38.71 -11.56 -14.84
CA ILE A 569 39.15 -11.75 -13.47
C ILE A 569 39.97 -10.54 -13.00
N SER A 570 39.58 -9.96 -11.86
CA SER A 570 40.27 -8.86 -11.18
C SER A 570 40.89 -9.32 -9.86
N ASP A 571 41.63 -8.42 -9.23
CA ASP A 571 42.17 -8.64 -7.87
C ASP A 571 41.00 -8.89 -6.90
N GLY A 572 41.22 -9.84 -5.98
CA GLY A 572 40.18 -10.29 -5.06
C GLY A 572 39.36 -11.49 -5.56
N PHE A 573 39.50 -11.90 -6.80
CA PHE A 573 38.90 -13.15 -7.26
C PHE A 573 39.45 -14.35 -6.48
N TYR A 574 38.58 -15.24 -6.03
CA TYR A 574 38.96 -16.47 -5.35
C TYR A 574 38.17 -17.69 -5.83
N ASP A 575 38.81 -18.82 -5.81
CA ASP A 575 38.22 -20.12 -6.09
C ASP A 575 38.20 -20.99 -4.83
N ALA A 576 37.03 -21.15 -4.23
CA ALA A 576 36.80 -22.00 -3.06
C ALA A 576 36.20 -23.41 -3.44
N GLY A 577 36.15 -23.72 -4.74
CA GLY A 577 35.58 -24.98 -5.23
C GLY A 577 34.12 -24.82 -5.70
N LYS A 578 33.48 -25.92 -6.08
CA LYS A 578 32.10 -25.98 -6.55
C LYS A 578 31.14 -25.89 -5.36
N ALA A 579 30.26 -24.91 -5.36
CA ALA A 579 29.22 -24.76 -4.35
C ALA A 579 27.98 -25.59 -4.71
N ARG A 580 27.26 -26.08 -3.69
CA ARG A 580 25.96 -26.74 -3.88
C ARG A 580 24.84 -25.69 -3.96
N PRO A 581 23.81 -25.89 -4.77
CA PRO A 581 22.63 -25.01 -4.77
C PRO A 581 22.04 -24.90 -3.35
N GLY A 582 21.74 -23.67 -2.91
CA GLY A 582 21.21 -23.39 -1.58
C GLY A 582 22.23 -23.38 -0.43
N GLN A 583 23.52 -23.62 -0.70
CA GLN A 583 24.59 -23.48 0.28
C GLN A 583 24.99 -21.99 0.38
N LYS A 584 25.06 -21.44 1.61
CA LYS A 584 25.61 -20.11 1.84
C LYS A 584 27.05 -20.04 1.35
N ILE A 585 27.34 -19.10 0.45
CA ILE A 585 28.68 -18.88 -0.08
C ILE A 585 29.37 -17.87 0.83
N LEU A 586 30.50 -18.30 1.44
CA LEU A 586 31.26 -17.48 2.34
C LEU A 586 32.15 -16.49 1.56
N THR A 587 32.30 -15.29 2.08
CA THR A 587 33.24 -14.29 1.55
C THR A 587 34.71 -14.73 1.79
N LEU A 588 35.63 -14.14 1.02
CA LEU A 588 37.06 -14.44 1.18
C LEU A 588 37.51 -14.14 2.60
N GLU A 589 37.03 -13.10 3.25
CA GLU A 589 37.30 -12.76 4.63
C GLU A 589 36.78 -13.81 5.61
N GLU A 590 35.53 -14.30 5.46
CA GLU A 590 34.98 -15.38 6.29
C GLU A 590 35.76 -16.68 6.09
N LEU A 591 36.20 -16.97 4.86
CA LEU A 591 36.99 -18.12 4.52
C LEU A 591 38.43 -18.04 5.12
N SER A 592 39.02 -16.83 5.16
CA SER A 592 40.36 -16.62 5.71
C SER A 592 40.44 -16.82 7.23
N LYS A 593 39.33 -16.60 7.93
CA LYS A 593 39.19 -16.79 9.39
C LYS A 593 38.99 -18.25 9.78
N GLN A 594 38.75 -19.16 8.82
CA GLN A 594 38.56 -20.59 9.10
C GLN A 594 39.90 -21.24 9.52
N PRO A 595 39.86 -22.19 10.47
CA PRO A 595 41.06 -22.90 10.88
C PRO A 595 41.68 -23.65 9.69
N VAL A 596 43.02 -23.66 9.64
CA VAL A 596 43.77 -24.38 8.61
C VAL A 596 43.44 -25.85 8.70
N ASN A 597 42.88 -26.41 7.64
CA ASN A 597 42.48 -27.82 7.57
C ASN A 597 43.14 -28.52 6.36
N GLN A 598 42.98 -29.84 6.28
CA GLN A 598 43.48 -30.64 5.16
C GLN A 598 42.57 -30.57 3.89
N HIS A 599 41.46 -29.86 3.95
CA HIS A 599 40.52 -29.73 2.84
C HIS A 599 40.99 -28.70 1.79
N GLN A 600 40.24 -28.56 0.72
CA GLN A 600 40.60 -27.78 -0.46
C GLN A 600 41.18 -26.40 -0.13
N PRO A 601 42.36 -26.04 -0.73
CA PRO A 601 42.85 -24.68 -0.64
C PRO A 601 41.94 -23.73 -1.37
N ILE A 602 41.88 -22.51 -0.87
CA ILE A 602 41.15 -21.39 -1.53
C ILE A 602 42.19 -20.62 -2.34
N ILE A 603 42.07 -20.70 -3.66
CA ILE A 603 43.04 -20.04 -4.54
C ILE A 603 42.60 -18.60 -4.77
N VAL A 604 43.49 -17.63 -4.50
CA VAL A 604 43.19 -16.21 -4.65
C VAL A 604 44.08 -15.57 -5.72
N VAL A 605 43.49 -14.63 -6.45
CA VAL A 605 44.17 -13.77 -7.45
C VAL A 605 44.29 -12.39 -6.85
N ASN A 606 45.54 -11.88 -6.71
CA ASN A 606 45.83 -10.54 -6.23
C ASN A 606 47.17 -10.06 -6.78
N THR A 607 47.14 -9.12 -7.70
CA THR A 607 48.35 -8.55 -8.30
C THR A 607 48.87 -7.34 -7.56
N ALA A 608 48.13 -6.71 -6.70
CA ALA A 608 48.41 -5.48 -5.97
C ALA A 608 49.11 -4.36 -6.79
N ALA A 609 48.83 -4.30 -8.07
CA ALA A 609 49.28 -3.22 -8.93
C ALA A 609 48.18 -2.20 -9.14
N ASP A 610 48.53 -0.88 -9.06
CA ASP A 610 47.65 0.22 -9.43
C ASP A 610 47.14 0.04 -10.88
N VAL A 611 46.09 -0.69 -11.05
CA VAL A 611 45.43 -0.86 -12.36
C VAL A 611 44.27 0.13 -12.44
N TYR A 612 44.52 1.24 -13.12
CA TYR A 612 43.44 2.04 -13.70
C TYR A 612 42.64 1.14 -14.67
N VAL A 613 41.59 0.55 -14.19
CA VAL A 613 40.61 -0.14 -15.05
C VAL A 613 39.77 0.93 -15.73
N SER A 614 39.99 1.09 -17.00
CA SER A 614 39.25 1.99 -17.89
C SER A 614 37.76 1.68 -17.82
N SER A 615 36.96 2.71 -17.48
CA SER A 615 35.50 2.67 -17.27
C SER A 615 34.65 2.47 -18.53
N CYS A 616 35.21 1.91 -19.61
CA CYS A 616 34.52 1.83 -20.91
C CYS A 616 33.45 0.74 -21.05
N VAL A 617 33.29 -0.18 -20.07
CA VAL A 617 32.28 -1.25 -20.14
C VAL A 617 30.92 -0.81 -19.60
N PHE A 618 30.83 0.35 -18.96
CA PHE A 618 29.64 0.84 -18.30
C PHE A 618 28.51 1.33 -19.24
N SER A 619 28.86 1.84 -20.43
CA SER A 619 27.89 2.54 -21.28
C SER A 619 26.83 1.63 -21.91
N THR A 620 27.17 0.40 -22.26
CA THR A 620 26.24 -0.53 -22.93
C THR A 620 25.24 -1.20 -21.99
N ARG A 621 25.60 -1.41 -20.71
CA ARG A 621 24.70 -2.03 -19.71
C ARG A 621 23.64 -1.06 -19.20
N VAL A 622 23.98 0.21 -19.03
CA VAL A 622 23.05 1.27 -18.62
C VAL A 622 22.03 1.56 -19.72
N ALA A 623 22.46 1.55 -20.99
CA ALA A 623 21.55 1.73 -22.14
C ALA A 623 20.46 0.64 -22.22
N CYS A 624 20.76 -0.62 -21.85
CA CYS A 624 19.77 -1.69 -21.76
C CYS A 624 18.76 -1.43 -20.61
N ILE A 625 19.21 -0.87 -19.48
CA ILE A 625 18.33 -0.55 -18.35
C ILE A 625 17.41 0.63 -18.70
N TYR A 626 17.90 1.65 -19.40
CA TYR A 626 17.07 2.76 -19.88
C TYR A 626 16.05 2.32 -20.95
N SER A 627 16.43 1.43 -21.85
CA SER A 627 15.51 0.82 -22.82
C SER A 627 14.43 -0.02 -22.11
N PHE A 628 14.79 -0.68 -21.01
CA PHE A 628 13.86 -1.46 -20.19
C PHE A 628 12.94 -0.56 -19.35
N LEU A 629 13.43 0.55 -18.80
CA LEU A 629 12.62 1.55 -18.09
C LEU A 629 11.63 2.22 -19.05
N GLY A 630 12.00 2.53 -20.27
CA GLY A 630 11.11 3.02 -21.32
C GLY A 630 10.03 2.01 -21.72
N TYR A 631 10.39 0.73 -21.83
CA TYR A 631 9.43 -0.35 -22.06
C TYR A 631 8.48 -0.56 -20.87
N TRP A 632 8.97 -0.34 -19.65
CA TRP A 632 8.16 -0.44 -18.43
C TRP A 632 7.20 0.74 -18.26
N GLN A 633 7.59 1.95 -18.67
CA GLN A 633 6.66 3.09 -18.75
C GLN A 633 5.48 2.74 -19.66
N THR A 634 5.72 2.14 -20.83
CA THR A 634 4.68 1.74 -21.78
C THR A 634 3.78 0.61 -21.25
N ILE A 635 4.32 -0.34 -20.46
CA ILE A 635 3.53 -1.42 -19.82
C ILE A 635 2.75 -0.87 -18.63
N SER A 636 3.32 0.08 -17.86
CA SER A 636 2.63 0.77 -16.78
C SER A 636 1.45 1.58 -17.31
N GLU A 637 1.60 2.25 -18.44
CA GLU A 637 0.54 2.99 -19.12
C GLU A 637 -0.63 2.10 -19.51
N THR A 638 -0.37 0.95 -20.15
CA THR A 638 -1.42 -0.01 -20.56
C THR A 638 -2.08 -0.66 -19.34
N ARG A 639 -1.33 -1.03 -18.30
CA ARG A 639 -1.86 -1.66 -17.09
C ARG A 639 -2.58 -0.70 -16.15
N THR A 640 -2.16 0.56 -16.11
CA THR A 640 -2.83 1.59 -15.32
C THR A 640 -4.20 1.90 -15.92
N MET A 641 -4.33 1.94 -17.23
CA MET A 641 -5.62 2.08 -17.91
C MET A 641 -6.53 0.87 -17.67
N GLU A 642 -6.03 -0.37 -17.76
CA GLU A 642 -6.78 -1.58 -17.42
C GLU A 642 -7.15 -1.71 -15.93
N LYS A 643 -6.30 -1.23 -15.00
CA LYS A 643 -6.60 -1.20 -13.56
C LYS A 643 -7.59 -0.10 -13.21
N ILE A 644 -7.52 1.04 -13.87
CA ILE A 644 -8.49 2.13 -13.70
C ILE A 644 -9.88 1.66 -14.14
N GLU A 645 -10.01 1.02 -15.29
CA GLU A 645 -11.28 0.43 -15.74
C GLU A 645 -11.78 -0.69 -14.80
N LYS A 646 -10.90 -1.48 -14.20
CA LYS A 646 -11.25 -2.55 -13.25
C LYS A 646 -11.52 -2.04 -11.85
N ASN A 647 -10.82 -1.03 -11.35
CA ASN A 647 -11.05 -0.46 -10.02
C ASN A 647 -12.34 0.39 -9.99
N PHE A 648 -12.72 1.04 -11.08
CA PHE A 648 -14.01 1.71 -11.18
C PHE A 648 -15.21 0.75 -11.24
N SER A 649 -14.96 -0.54 -11.56
CA SER A 649 -15.97 -1.60 -11.49
C SER A 649 -15.94 -2.38 -10.15
N SER A 650 -14.99 -2.11 -9.24
CA SER A 650 -14.78 -2.89 -8.01
C SER A 650 -14.60 -2.06 -6.74
N GLU A 651 -14.91 -0.74 -6.71
CA GLU A 651 -15.07 0.00 -5.46
C GLU A 651 -16.42 -0.34 -4.79
N ALA A 652 -16.63 -1.62 -4.50
CA ALA A 652 -17.49 -2.10 -3.45
C ALA A 652 -16.60 -2.68 -2.36
N VAL A 653 -16.37 -1.84 -1.35
CA VAL A 653 -16.06 -2.21 0.04
C VAL A 653 -15.10 -3.39 0.24
N ASP A 654 -13.81 -3.12 0.32
CA ASP A 654 -12.91 -3.94 1.14
C ASP A 654 -13.04 -3.52 2.62
N VAL A 655 -13.99 -4.15 3.29
CA VAL A 655 -13.95 -4.31 4.75
C VAL A 655 -12.99 -5.47 5.02
N PRO A 656 -11.97 -5.34 5.88
CA PRO A 656 -11.11 -6.46 6.23
C PRO A 656 -11.97 -7.52 6.94
N GLU A 657 -12.16 -8.67 6.33
CA GLU A 657 -12.60 -9.88 7.04
C GLU A 657 -11.50 -10.27 8.03
N GLU A 658 -11.72 -9.97 9.30
CA GLU A 658 -11.08 -10.68 10.41
C GLU A 658 -11.53 -12.14 10.34
N ARG A 659 -10.73 -12.98 9.72
CA ARG A 659 -10.85 -14.42 9.86
C ARG A 659 -10.55 -14.80 11.31
N GLN A 660 -11.59 -15.05 12.06
CA GLN A 660 -11.52 -15.82 13.29
C GLN A 660 -11.00 -17.21 12.94
N SER A 661 -9.73 -17.46 13.27
CA SER A 661 -9.20 -18.83 13.34
C SER A 661 -9.47 -19.36 14.74
N ASN A 662 -10.34 -20.36 14.83
CA ASN A 662 -10.50 -21.18 16.03
C ASN A 662 -9.17 -21.89 16.36
N PRO A 663 -8.77 -21.92 17.64
CA PRO A 663 -7.62 -22.69 18.08
C PRO A 663 -8.01 -24.17 18.27
N PRO A 664 -7.11 -25.11 17.99
CA PRO A 664 -7.31 -26.50 18.38
C PRO A 664 -7.06 -26.68 19.89
N GLU A 665 -7.94 -27.40 20.52
CA GLU A 665 -7.76 -27.95 21.87
C GLU A 665 -6.57 -28.90 21.94
N THR A 666 -5.70 -28.72 22.92
CA THR A 666 -5.01 -29.83 23.59
C THR A 666 -4.51 -29.42 24.98
N ASP A 667 -5.04 -30.12 25.90
CA ASP A 667 -4.48 -30.72 27.11
C ASP A 667 -3.47 -30.03 28.03
N THR A 668 -3.94 -30.03 29.24
CA THR A 668 -3.42 -29.79 30.56
C THR A 668 -2.01 -30.26 30.88
N SER A 669 -1.19 -29.40 31.51
CA SER A 669 -0.54 -29.74 32.78
C SER A 669 -0.04 -28.50 33.53
N LYS A 670 -0.27 -28.55 34.85
CA LYS A 670 -0.03 -27.55 35.88
C LYS A 670 1.46 -27.30 36.11
N GLY A 671 1.80 -26.04 36.45
CA GLY A 671 3.10 -25.71 37.02
C GLY A 671 3.16 -24.27 37.51
N ASP A 672 3.21 -24.14 38.80
CA ASP A 672 3.04 -22.98 39.68
C ASP A 672 3.86 -21.71 39.42
N CYS A 673 3.23 -20.62 39.75
CA CYS A 673 3.68 -19.27 40.08
C CYS A 673 5.02 -19.12 40.78
N ARG A 674 5.72 -18.02 40.57
CA ARG A 674 6.04 -16.98 41.56
C ARG A 674 6.82 -15.82 40.95
N THR A 675 6.23 -14.63 40.96
CA THR A 675 6.91 -13.33 40.90
C THR A 675 7.69 -13.08 42.21
N PRO A 676 8.75 -12.28 42.16
CA PRO A 676 8.95 -11.32 43.22
C PRO A 676 9.27 -9.89 42.81
N ARG A 677 8.78 -9.05 43.69
CA ARG A 677 8.80 -7.61 43.86
C ARG A 677 10.17 -6.94 43.75
N LYS A 678 10.09 -5.66 43.30
CA LYS A 678 11.08 -4.60 43.47
C LYS A 678 11.57 -4.40 44.89
N LYS A 679 12.87 -4.14 45.07
CA LYS A 679 13.41 -3.29 46.14
C LYS A 679 14.46 -2.35 45.58
N LYS A 680 14.31 -1.06 45.93
CA LYS A 680 15.30 0.03 45.82
C LYS A 680 16.44 -0.20 46.79
N GLY A 681 17.62 0.28 46.49
CA GLY A 681 18.74 0.44 47.40
C GLY A 681 19.93 1.08 46.71
N ASP A 682 20.40 2.15 47.28
CA ASP A 682 21.35 3.17 46.81
C ASP A 682 22.81 2.72 46.74
N ASP A 683 23.50 3.48 45.87
CA ASP A 683 24.91 3.94 45.94
C ASP A 683 26.07 2.99 46.27
N LYS A 684 26.99 2.89 45.26
CA LYS A 684 28.40 3.38 45.40
C LYS A 684 29.20 3.13 44.14
N GLN A 685 29.76 4.24 43.64
CA GLN A 685 30.84 4.25 42.66
C GLN A 685 31.98 3.32 43.09
N LYS A 686 32.43 2.48 42.16
CA LYS A 686 33.83 2.05 42.08
C LYS A 686 34.20 1.94 40.60
N ASP A 687 35.17 2.74 40.20
CA ASP A 687 36.00 2.59 39.02
C ASP A 687 36.55 1.16 38.95
N GLU A 688 36.16 0.43 37.92
CA GLU A 688 36.89 -0.71 37.42
C GLU A 688 37.06 -0.55 35.89
N THR A 689 38.29 -0.21 35.52
CA THR A 689 38.82 -0.29 34.18
C THR A 689 38.53 -1.66 33.58
N GLN A 690 37.63 -1.69 32.56
CA GLN A 690 37.50 -2.85 31.69
C GLN A 690 38.77 -2.99 30.84
N PRO A 691 39.34 -4.19 30.65
CA PRO A 691 40.41 -4.41 29.71
C PRO A 691 39.88 -4.20 28.29
N GLU A 692 40.54 -3.34 27.53
CA GLU A 692 40.33 -3.15 26.11
C GLU A 692 40.45 -4.53 25.43
N SER A 693 39.41 -4.96 24.75
CA SER A 693 39.44 -6.07 23.82
C SER A 693 40.48 -5.77 22.74
N PRO A 694 41.34 -6.73 22.37
CA PRO A 694 42.31 -6.51 21.31
C PRO A 694 41.56 -6.15 20.03
N THR A 695 41.79 -4.94 19.52
CA THR A 695 41.38 -4.52 18.19
C THR A 695 41.96 -5.50 17.19
N GLU A 696 41.14 -6.41 16.68
CA GLU A 696 41.54 -7.28 15.57
C GLU A 696 41.92 -6.40 14.40
N LYS A 697 43.19 -6.50 13.98
CA LYS A 697 43.68 -5.81 12.80
C LYS A 697 42.80 -6.24 11.61
N PRO A 698 42.30 -5.31 10.78
CA PRO A 698 41.50 -5.67 9.61
C PRO A 698 42.31 -6.64 8.73
N TRP A 699 41.69 -7.76 8.34
CA TRP A 699 42.31 -8.73 7.44
C TRP A 699 42.72 -8.03 6.14
N LYS A 700 43.99 -8.16 5.75
CA LYS A 700 44.54 -7.62 4.50
C LYS A 700 44.93 -8.76 3.60
N MET A 701 44.45 -8.73 2.36
CA MET A 701 44.84 -9.70 1.34
C MET A 701 46.35 -9.60 1.04
N MET A 702 47.02 -10.73 0.90
CA MET A 702 48.42 -10.78 0.57
C MET A 702 48.66 -10.43 -0.90
N ASP A 703 49.73 -9.62 -1.14
CA ASP A 703 50.17 -9.29 -2.49
C ASP A 703 50.90 -10.50 -3.12
N ASP A 704 50.54 -10.85 -4.35
CA ASP A 704 51.15 -11.93 -5.11
C ASP A 704 52.22 -11.41 -6.08
N VAL A 705 53.43 -11.17 -5.55
CA VAL A 705 54.56 -10.69 -6.34
C VAL A 705 54.91 -11.65 -7.47
N SER A 706 54.76 -12.97 -7.24
CA SER A 706 55.02 -13.97 -8.26
C SER A 706 54.08 -13.86 -9.45
N LEU A 707 52.79 -13.61 -9.19
CA LEU A 707 51.78 -13.39 -10.24
C LEU A 707 52.10 -12.09 -11.03
N GLN A 708 52.50 -11.00 -10.35
CA GLN A 708 52.92 -9.77 -11.00
C GLN A 708 54.08 -9.98 -11.99
N LEU A 709 55.07 -10.80 -11.61
CA LEU A 709 56.19 -11.12 -12.49
C LEU A 709 55.72 -11.93 -13.70
N LEU A 710 54.82 -12.88 -13.52
CA LEU A 710 54.23 -13.65 -14.64
C LEU A 710 53.42 -12.77 -15.60
N VAL A 711 52.65 -11.82 -15.08
CA VAL A 711 51.91 -10.84 -15.93
C VAL A 711 52.88 -9.96 -16.75
N LYS A 712 53.97 -9.49 -16.13
CA LYS A 712 55.01 -8.70 -16.84
C LYS A 712 55.69 -9.53 -17.94
N GLU A 713 56.03 -10.77 -17.66
CA GLU A 713 56.63 -11.69 -18.64
C GLU A 713 55.64 -12.03 -19.78
N ALA A 714 54.37 -12.29 -19.43
CA ALA A 714 53.33 -12.51 -20.44
C ALA A 714 53.17 -11.31 -21.39
N LYS A 715 53.14 -10.07 -20.83
CA LYS A 715 53.06 -8.83 -21.64
C LYS A 715 54.28 -8.69 -22.56
N LYS A 716 55.48 -9.01 -22.09
CA LYS A 716 56.72 -8.90 -22.84
C LYS A 716 56.86 -9.94 -23.95
N SER A 717 56.46 -11.20 -23.67
CA SER A 717 56.72 -12.31 -24.59
C SER A 717 55.59 -12.57 -25.57
N ILE A 718 54.32 -12.15 -25.26
CA ILE A 718 53.16 -12.54 -26.04
C ILE A 718 52.60 -11.39 -26.86
N LEU A 719 52.52 -10.15 -26.32
CA LEU A 719 51.98 -9.01 -27.07
C LEU A 719 52.70 -8.67 -28.39
N PRO A 720 54.03 -8.91 -28.54
CA PRO A 720 54.69 -8.67 -29.81
C PRO A 720 54.37 -9.67 -30.93
N LEU A 721 53.74 -10.81 -30.60
CA LEU A 721 53.36 -11.82 -31.58
C LEU A 721 52.11 -11.38 -32.36
N SER A 722 52.19 -11.46 -33.71
CA SER A 722 51.07 -11.10 -34.62
C SER A 722 50.06 -12.23 -34.83
N ASP A 723 50.45 -13.45 -34.49
CA ASP A 723 49.56 -14.63 -34.67
C ASP A 723 48.87 -14.96 -33.37
N GLU A 724 47.55 -14.79 -33.32
CA GLU A 724 46.71 -15.04 -32.18
C GLU A 724 46.81 -16.50 -31.68
N ARG A 725 46.89 -17.46 -32.58
CA ARG A 725 47.09 -18.88 -32.25
C ARG A 725 48.45 -19.13 -31.56
N GLY A 726 49.47 -18.49 -32.06
CA GLY A 726 50.83 -18.50 -31.46
C GLY A 726 50.86 -17.85 -30.05
N GLN A 727 50.10 -16.75 -29.88
CA GLN A 727 49.96 -16.08 -28.59
C GLN A 727 49.41 -17.02 -27.52
N TYR A 728 48.31 -17.72 -27.77
CA TYR A 728 47.73 -18.70 -26.84
C TYR A 728 48.68 -19.87 -26.60
N ALA A 729 49.38 -20.35 -27.58
CA ALA A 729 50.35 -21.45 -27.45
C ALA A 729 51.55 -21.07 -26.58
N VAL A 730 52.09 -19.86 -26.73
CA VAL A 730 53.21 -19.38 -25.93
C VAL A 730 52.76 -19.14 -24.47
N LEU A 731 51.60 -18.57 -24.27
CA LEU A 731 51.02 -18.33 -22.94
C LEU A 731 50.80 -19.65 -22.23
N ALA A 732 50.28 -20.67 -22.91
CA ALA A 732 50.06 -22.00 -22.33
C ALA A 732 51.37 -22.65 -21.84
N ARG A 733 52.43 -22.49 -22.58
CA ARG A 733 53.77 -22.95 -22.16
C ARG A 733 54.30 -22.20 -20.95
N LEU A 734 54.14 -20.86 -20.92
CA LEU A 734 54.51 -20.04 -19.78
C LEU A 734 53.78 -20.49 -18.49
N VAL A 735 52.45 -20.73 -18.59
CA VAL A 735 51.63 -21.25 -17.47
C VAL A 735 52.12 -22.64 -17.01
N SER A 736 52.40 -23.52 -17.97
CA SER A 736 52.87 -24.87 -17.68
C SER A 736 54.23 -24.82 -16.96
N GLU A 737 55.21 -24.05 -17.48
CA GLU A 737 56.53 -23.88 -16.88
C GLU A 737 56.44 -23.31 -15.46
N ALA A 738 55.59 -22.28 -15.24
CA ALA A 738 55.39 -21.68 -13.92
C ALA A 738 54.82 -22.69 -12.89
N MET A 739 54.09 -23.70 -13.33
CA MET A 739 53.43 -24.68 -12.47
C MET A 739 53.98 -26.13 -12.56
N GLY A 740 55.26 -26.27 -12.85
CA GLY A 740 55.96 -27.53 -12.74
C GLY A 740 56.19 -28.29 -14.06
N GLY A 741 55.99 -27.61 -15.21
CA GLY A 741 56.26 -28.15 -16.55
C GLY A 741 55.15 -29.08 -17.08
N ALA A 742 55.43 -29.67 -18.25
CA ALA A 742 54.56 -30.67 -18.83
C ALA A 742 54.60 -31.96 -17.99
N VAL A 743 53.46 -32.59 -17.81
CA VAL A 743 53.30 -33.83 -17.05
C VAL A 743 52.65 -34.89 -17.98
N GLU A 744 53.36 -36.01 -18.13
CA GLU A 744 52.82 -37.15 -18.91
C GLU A 744 51.62 -37.72 -18.20
N MET A 745 50.62 -38.16 -18.95
CA MET A 745 49.34 -38.62 -18.40
C MET A 745 49.53 -39.83 -17.46
N GLU A 746 50.47 -40.71 -17.77
CA GLU A 746 50.78 -41.91 -16.96
C GLU A 746 51.45 -41.58 -15.65
N LYS A 747 52.18 -40.44 -15.56
CA LYS A 747 52.89 -39.94 -14.40
C LYS A 747 52.14 -38.93 -13.56
N LEU A 748 50.88 -38.64 -13.89
CA LEU A 748 50.07 -37.65 -13.17
C LEU A 748 49.89 -38.02 -11.69
N HIS A 749 49.78 -39.30 -11.36
CA HIS A 749 49.65 -39.81 -9.98
C HIS A 749 50.91 -39.59 -9.14
N GLU A 750 52.10 -39.46 -9.76
CA GLU A 750 53.37 -39.19 -9.10
C GLU A 750 53.60 -37.66 -8.91
N PHE A 751 52.81 -36.80 -9.55
CA PHE A 751 52.98 -35.36 -9.51
C PHE A 751 52.56 -34.77 -8.14
N PRO A 752 53.48 -34.28 -7.29
CA PRO A 752 53.25 -34.01 -5.87
C PRO A 752 52.56 -32.66 -5.60
N TRP A 753 51.44 -32.41 -6.28
CA TRP A 753 50.72 -31.14 -6.15
C TRP A 753 49.98 -31.01 -4.81
N VAL A 754 49.46 -32.10 -4.22
CA VAL A 754 48.73 -32.10 -2.94
C VAL A 754 49.70 -31.78 -1.81
N LEU A 755 50.88 -32.36 -1.83
CA LEU A 755 51.92 -32.08 -0.82
C LEU A 755 52.34 -30.62 -0.89
N HIS A 756 52.59 -30.11 -2.09
CA HIS A 756 52.99 -28.71 -2.31
C HIS A 756 51.92 -27.70 -1.78
N LEU A 757 50.63 -27.95 -2.03
CA LEU A 757 49.59 -27.09 -1.51
C LEU A 757 49.46 -27.19 0.01
N SER A 758 49.63 -28.36 0.60
CA SER A 758 49.63 -28.54 2.04
C SER A 758 50.80 -27.81 2.71
N GLU A 759 51.96 -27.83 2.10
CA GLU A 759 53.16 -27.08 2.54
C GLU A 759 52.89 -25.57 2.49
N LEU A 760 52.28 -25.05 1.38
CA LEU A 760 51.91 -23.64 1.25
C LEU A 760 50.91 -23.22 2.31
N LYS A 761 49.84 -23.98 2.55
CA LYS A 761 48.89 -23.67 3.61
C LYS A 761 49.52 -23.62 4.99
N PHE A 762 50.45 -24.55 5.28
CA PHE A 762 51.19 -24.55 6.53
C PHE A 762 52.11 -23.37 6.67
N GLN A 763 52.88 -22.99 5.61
CA GLN A 763 53.78 -21.84 5.62
C GLN A 763 53.01 -20.52 5.77
N LEU A 764 51.85 -20.40 5.11
CA LEU A 764 51.02 -19.22 5.15
C LEU A 764 50.10 -19.16 6.39
N GLN A 765 50.01 -20.23 7.17
CA GLN A 765 49.08 -20.36 8.29
C GLN A 765 47.63 -19.99 7.88
N SER A 766 47.24 -20.31 6.62
CA SER A 766 45.96 -19.94 6.02
C SER A 766 45.53 -21.01 5.00
N ASN A 767 44.22 -21.16 4.85
CA ASN A 767 43.64 -21.91 3.74
C ASN A 767 43.65 -21.14 2.43
N VAL A 768 43.84 -19.81 2.45
CA VAL A 768 43.91 -18.93 1.29
C VAL A 768 45.31 -18.92 0.72
N VAL A 769 45.46 -19.35 -0.52
CA VAL A 769 46.76 -19.51 -1.21
C VAL A 769 46.78 -18.60 -2.46
N PRO A 770 47.72 -17.63 -2.56
CA PRO A 770 47.94 -16.85 -3.76
C PRO A 770 48.32 -17.75 -4.95
N ILE A 771 47.71 -17.51 -6.12
CA ILE A 771 47.92 -18.39 -7.28
C ILE A 771 49.36 -18.41 -7.81
N GLY A 772 50.06 -17.30 -7.73
CA GLY A 772 51.47 -17.18 -8.19
C GLY A 772 52.45 -17.94 -7.31
N LEU A 773 52.08 -18.39 -6.10
CA LEU A 773 52.93 -19.21 -5.26
C LEU A 773 52.85 -20.70 -5.61
N ILE A 774 51.87 -21.14 -6.39
CA ILE A 774 51.66 -22.54 -6.75
C ILE A 774 52.67 -22.96 -7.84
N ARG A 775 53.76 -23.59 -7.42
CA ARG A 775 54.80 -24.08 -8.33
C ARG A 775 54.53 -25.47 -8.88
N ARG A 776 53.59 -26.22 -8.32
CA ARG A 776 53.13 -27.54 -8.77
C ARG A 776 51.63 -27.58 -8.84
N GLY A 777 51.07 -27.13 -9.98
CA GLY A 777 49.62 -27.02 -10.19
C GLY A 777 49.11 -28.04 -11.21
N ILE A 778 47.87 -28.56 -10.95
CA ILE A 778 47.13 -29.43 -11.86
C ILE A 778 46.15 -28.61 -12.67
N TYR A 779 45.29 -29.28 -13.45
CA TYR A 779 44.35 -28.68 -14.41
C TYR A 779 43.63 -27.41 -13.90
N CYS A 780 43.00 -27.46 -12.71
CA CYS A 780 42.24 -26.33 -12.17
C CYS A 780 43.13 -25.11 -11.88
N HIS A 781 44.32 -25.32 -11.31
CA HIS A 781 45.27 -24.24 -11.00
C HIS A 781 45.80 -23.61 -12.26
N ARG A 782 46.20 -24.43 -13.26
CA ARG A 782 46.70 -23.97 -14.54
C ARG A 782 45.68 -23.24 -15.37
N ALA A 783 44.45 -23.78 -15.41
CA ALA A 783 43.34 -23.13 -16.12
C ALA A 783 42.99 -21.76 -15.52
N LEU A 784 43.01 -21.63 -14.19
CA LEU A 784 42.77 -20.36 -13.51
C LEU A 784 43.91 -19.37 -13.74
N LEU A 785 45.18 -19.81 -13.66
CA LEU A 785 46.31 -18.94 -13.95
C LEU A 785 46.28 -18.48 -15.42
N PHE A 786 45.99 -19.39 -16.35
CA PHE A 786 45.86 -19.05 -17.75
C PHE A 786 44.76 -17.97 -17.99
N LYS A 787 43.56 -18.13 -17.40
CA LYS A 787 42.47 -17.14 -17.49
C LYS A 787 42.93 -15.78 -16.94
N CYS A 788 43.62 -15.78 -15.78
CA CYS A 788 44.11 -14.55 -15.16
C CYS A 788 45.14 -13.84 -16.06
N LEU A 789 46.08 -14.57 -16.64
CA LEU A 789 47.07 -13.97 -17.54
C LEU A 789 46.48 -13.49 -18.86
N VAL A 790 45.55 -14.27 -19.46
CA VAL A 790 44.82 -13.87 -20.67
C VAL A 790 44.11 -12.56 -20.45
N ASP A 791 43.34 -12.44 -19.37
CA ASP A 791 42.60 -11.23 -19.00
C ASP A 791 43.54 -10.03 -18.75
N SER A 792 44.68 -10.27 -18.06
CA SER A 792 45.66 -9.23 -17.74
C SER A 792 46.39 -8.65 -18.96
N ILE A 793 46.45 -9.38 -20.09
CA ILE A 793 47.07 -8.94 -21.34
C ILE A 793 46.08 -8.48 -22.38
N GLY A 794 44.74 -8.47 -22.05
CA GLY A 794 43.67 -7.99 -22.94
C GLY A 794 43.24 -8.99 -24.02
N MET A 795 43.62 -10.27 -23.88
CA MET A 795 43.08 -11.36 -24.69
C MET A 795 41.80 -11.91 -24.06
N SER A 796 41.14 -12.89 -24.71
CA SER A 796 39.89 -13.45 -24.23
C SER A 796 39.87 -14.96 -24.20
N CYS A 797 39.44 -15.57 -23.11
CA CYS A 797 39.14 -16.99 -23.02
C CYS A 797 38.04 -17.32 -22.03
N THR A 798 37.40 -18.45 -22.23
CA THR A 798 36.41 -19.00 -21.30
C THR A 798 37.11 -19.93 -20.30
N LEU A 799 36.73 -19.91 -19.03
CA LEU A 799 37.19 -20.88 -18.02
C LEU A 799 36.04 -21.81 -17.66
N VAL A 800 36.25 -23.09 -17.80
CA VAL A 800 35.25 -24.13 -17.49
C VAL A 800 35.80 -25.10 -16.45
N ARG A 801 35.01 -25.42 -15.41
CA ARG A 801 35.30 -26.43 -14.39
C ARG A 801 34.59 -27.73 -14.72
N GLY A 802 35.31 -28.80 -14.72
CA GLY A 802 34.78 -30.17 -14.80
C GLY A 802 34.69 -30.84 -13.42
N GLU A 803 34.50 -32.16 -13.41
CA GLU A 803 34.50 -32.96 -12.21
C GLU A 803 35.94 -33.31 -11.78
N TYR A 804 36.16 -33.70 -10.52
CA TYR A 804 37.43 -34.20 -9.96
C TYR A 804 38.62 -33.24 -10.11
N ASN A 805 38.43 -31.95 -9.80
CA ASN A 805 39.45 -30.88 -9.93
C ASN A 805 39.95 -30.63 -11.34
N ARG A 806 39.19 -31.02 -12.36
CA ARG A 806 39.48 -30.67 -13.76
C ARG A 806 38.98 -29.27 -14.07
N ALA A 807 39.73 -28.57 -14.88
CA ALA A 807 39.29 -27.33 -15.51
C ALA A 807 40.09 -27.11 -16.80
N TRP A 808 39.50 -26.37 -17.73
CA TRP A 808 40.13 -26.04 -19.02
C TRP A 808 39.71 -24.64 -19.49
N ASN A 809 40.43 -24.13 -20.47
CA ASN A 809 40.14 -22.87 -21.13
C ASN A 809 39.75 -23.12 -22.59
N GLU A 810 38.68 -22.42 -23.02
CA GLU A 810 38.23 -22.41 -24.41
C GLU A 810 38.53 -21.07 -25.07
N VAL A 811 39.05 -21.07 -26.26
CA VAL A 811 39.38 -19.87 -27.04
C VAL A 811 38.69 -19.92 -28.41
N LEU A 812 38.23 -18.79 -28.91
CA LEU A 812 37.58 -18.65 -30.22
C LEU A 812 38.64 -18.15 -31.23
N LEU A 813 38.94 -18.92 -32.25
CA LEU A 813 39.87 -18.56 -33.30
C LEU A 813 39.22 -18.69 -34.67
N LEU A 814 39.58 -17.82 -35.62
CA LEU A 814 39.15 -17.95 -36.99
C LEU A 814 39.83 -19.17 -37.61
N SER A 815 39.07 -20.06 -38.26
CA SER A 815 39.64 -21.20 -38.95
C SER A 815 40.44 -20.70 -40.17
N GLY A 816 41.81 -20.85 -40.09
CA GLY A 816 42.69 -20.39 -41.09
C GLY A 816 42.76 -21.34 -42.31
N ASN A 817 41.83 -21.22 -43.23
CA ASN A 817 42.03 -21.49 -44.65
C ASN A 817 41.07 -20.58 -45.42
N PRO A 818 41.55 -19.61 -46.19
CA PRO A 818 40.72 -18.91 -47.14
C PRO A 818 40.29 -19.91 -48.22
N SER A 819 39.13 -20.53 -48.03
CA SER A 819 38.51 -21.30 -49.10
C SER A 819 38.17 -20.32 -50.24
N SER A 820 38.50 -20.69 -51.47
CA SER A 820 38.37 -19.95 -52.72
C SER A 820 36.91 -19.51 -53.09
N ASN A 821 35.99 -19.56 -52.17
CA ASN A 821 34.58 -19.25 -52.37
C ASN A 821 34.00 -18.21 -51.39
N GLY A 822 34.69 -17.11 -51.10
CA GLY A 822 34.08 -15.88 -50.55
C GLY A 822 33.14 -16.01 -49.31
N ARG A 823 33.14 -17.12 -48.55
CA ARG A 823 32.38 -17.27 -47.31
C ARG A 823 33.28 -16.82 -46.13
N SER A 824 32.81 -15.89 -45.34
CA SER A 824 33.49 -15.46 -44.12
C SER A 824 33.81 -16.66 -43.23
N SER A 825 35.08 -16.77 -42.82
CA SER A 825 35.52 -17.82 -41.87
C SER A 825 34.75 -17.69 -40.58
N GLN A 826 34.02 -18.73 -40.18
CA GLN A 826 33.34 -18.75 -38.89
C GLN A 826 34.36 -19.03 -37.76
N PRO A 827 34.23 -18.34 -36.60
CA PRO A 827 35.08 -18.61 -35.43
C PRO A 827 34.81 -20.03 -34.91
N CYS A 828 35.87 -20.80 -34.71
CA CYS A 828 35.83 -22.14 -34.12
C CYS A 828 36.36 -22.12 -32.72
N CYS A 829 35.76 -22.96 -31.85
CA CYS A 829 36.15 -23.08 -30.45
C CYS A 829 37.25 -24.13 -30.29
N TYR A 830 38.34 -23.75 -29.61
CA TYR A 830 39.49 -24.62 -29.31
C TYR A 830 39.73 -24.74 -27.81
N ILE A 831 40.07 -25.92 -27.30
CA ILE A 831 40.53 -26.18 -25.94
C ILE A 831 42.04 -26.10 -25.92
N VAL A 832 42.58 -25.36 -24.94
CA VAL A 832 44.03 -25.16 -24.75
C VAL A 832 44.59 -26.22 -23.81
N ASP A 833 45.57 -27.02 -24.26
CA ASP A 833 46.29 -27.97 -23.40
C ASP A 833 47.33 -27.21 -22.58
N LEU A 834 47.14 -27.26 -21.25
CA LEU A 834 48.04 -26.62 -20.27
C LEU A 834 48.88 -27.64 -19.49
N MET A 835 48.59 -28.96 -19.66
CA MET A 835 49.13 -30.00 -18.79
C MET A 835 50.04 -31.00 -19.50
N HIS A 836 49.56 -31.65 -20.58
CA HIS A 836 50.25 -32.78 -21.21
C HIS A 836 51.10 -32.34 -22.42
N GLN A 837 50.52 -31.50 -23.28
CA GLN A 837 51.18 -30.93 -24.47
C GLN A 837 50.93 -29.39 -24.50
N PRO A 838 51.62 -28.63 -23.58
CA PRO A 838 51.35 -27.23 -23.38
C PRO A 838 51.45 -26.41 -24.68
N GLY A 839 50.36 -25.69 -25.02
CA GLY A 839 50.26 -24.92 -26.23
C GLY A 839 49.62 -25.65 -27.43
N SER A 840 49.25 -26.94 -27.26
CA SER A 840 48.39 -27.63 -28.22
C SER A 840 46.96 -27.12 -28.19
N LEU A 841 46.37 -26.75 -29.32
CA LEU A 841 45.01 -26.27 -29.46
C LEU A 841 44.19 -27.34 -30.17
N ARG A 842 43.22 -27.94 -29.46
CA ARG A 842 42.37 -29.00 -29.99
C ARG A 842 40.98 -28.48 -30.26
N HIS A 843 40.44 -28.73 -31.46
CA HIS A 843 39.08 -28.31 -31.84
C HIS A 843 38.06 -29.01 -30.92
N ARG A 844 37.14 -28.27 -30.36
CA ARG A 844 36.11 -28.79 -29.41
C ARG A 844 35.22 -29.88 -30.07
N ASP A 845 34.91 -29.79 -31.37
CA ASP A 845 33.98 -30.65 -32.05
C ASP A 845 34.64 -31.77 -32.88
N SER A 846 35.97 -31.84 -32.90
CA SER A 846 36.71 -32.82 -33.69
C SER A 846 36.99 -34.09 -32.86
N GLY A 847 36.04 -35.03 -32.88
CA GLY A 847 36.28 -36.38 -32.32
C GLY A 847 35.00 -37.23 -32.22
N PRO A 848 35.07 -38.56 -32.40
CA PRO A 848 33.90 -39.43 -32.34
C PRO A 848 33.34 -39.66 -30.94
N ASN A 849 33.95 -39.09 -29.87
CA ASN A 849 33.50 -39.21 -28.49
C ASN A 849 33.64 -37.84 -27.78
N LYS A 850 32.56 -37.01 -27.83
CA LYS A 850 32.47 -35.76 -27.04
C LYS A 850 32.76 -36.03 -25.56
N ALA A 851 32.40 -37.20 -25.00
CA ALA A 851 32.67 -37.57 -23.62
C ALA A 851 34.12 -37.94 -23.34
N ALA A 852 34.84 -38.52 -24.28
CA ALA A 852 36.23 -38.92 -24.07
C ALA A 852 37.21 -37.73 -24.10
N LEU A 853 36.98 -36.67 -24.91
CA LEU A 853 37.80 -35.47 -24.87
C LEU A 853 37.66 -34.72 -23.53
N ILE A 854 36.45 -34.65 -22.96
CA ILE A 854 36.16 -34.05 -21.67
C ILE A 854 36.71 -34.95 -20.54
N CYS A 855 36.89 -36.27 -20.76
CA CYS A 855 37.47 -37.17 -19.80
C CYS A 855 39.02 -37.13 -19.73
N VAL A 856 39.69 -36.57 -20.75
CA VAL A 856 41.18 -36.49 -20.82
C VAL A 856 41.70 -35.18 -20.22
N PHE A 857 40.85 -34.14 -20.09
CA PHE A 857 41.22 -32.85 -19.51
C PHE A 857 40.59 -32.61 -18.10
#